data_3f0756875ad4f9ed048d71c0fa8147a3
#
_entry.id   3f0756875ad4f9ed048d71c0fa8147a3
#
_cell.length_a   1.000
_cell.length_b   1.000
_cell.length_c   1.000
_cell.angle_alpha   90.00
_cell.angle_beta   90.00
_cell.angle_gamma   90.00
#
_symmetry.space_group_name_H-M   'P 1'
#
loop_
_entity.id
_entity.type
_entity.pdbx_description
1 polymer ?
#
loop_
_entity_poly.entity_id
_entity_poly.type
_entity_poly.pdbx_seq_one_letter_code
_entity_poly.pdbx_strand_id
1 'polypeptide(L)'
;LSDGEVNATSRGLEFAPPPASFPVPAIDTSGLDLRSFSSDGVAVILSEAQADLTGRERVSTTRLVRAVTGHDGLQSVARFDPVFDPRFERLVIHGVRVIRNGVARDEGRPEAFEMMRRELNLERAIYDGRVTAHMIIPDLREGDIVDCCYSVTGEQPSLRGAFSWFFILQWSTRTVETICRVIARPDQKMLMRRYAGAPAPRVGDSNGRRIYTWRVRGGDPYLPEPFAPAWSVGFKAVEIGFARSWAQIADLFRDMYEGAISDGSPPTELAAEVEAICARTSDAAARVVEGLRLVQQTLRYHAVAIGEGGFRPRALRTIWSTRYGDCKDASVLLTSVLRQMGLEASCALVNVGQGADLHNFIPSPRAFNHCIVRLRLNGRDYWLDGTRPPQSGDLAHLTQARFGWALPMIPDATLVAIEPPPLTVIREVVERWTFPRDAARAARLDCSTTSRSWRADETRRLVENRDLSALADLYRDQLERDLNSNLREISPMAVEDSASANSVTLRESYEVERAMVPISSDRRRFVSFDDIVRPNLPIIDAGPRREPIALGERRRAMTHREFSFPSTVYFPPWDETIRGPGGLEARVSFAWLDRRRGAHTVSLTVPTEVLAPDQAGAYRTFLERVFNQGAVAFDLRIRNGRLVDAAGGGQTPWGAIASCVVITLLVAARCAGGG
;
A
#
# COMPACT_ATOMS: atom_id res chain seq x y z
N LEU A 1 -25.23 17.45 17.42
CA LEU A 1 -25.21 18.47 16.34
C LEU A 1 -26.21 19.56 16.75
N SER A 2 -25.77 20.84 16.82
CA SER A 2 -26.71 21.95 17.08
C SER A 2 -27.64 22.15 15.90
N ASP A 3 -28.88 22.62 16.11
CA ASP A 3 -29.87 22.90 15.05
C ASP A 3 -29.33 23.78 13.91
N GLY A 4 -28.27 24.54 14.13
CA GLY A 4 -27.56 25.33 13.12
C GLY A 4 -26.70 24.49 12.16
N GLU A 5 -26.20 23.32 12.57
CA GLU A 5 -25.41 22.43 11.71
C GLU A 5 -26.27 21.54 10.82
N VAL A 6 -27.46 21.16 11.27
CA VAL A 6 -28.44 20.41 10.47
C VAL A 6 -28.98 21.28 9.32
N ASN A 7 -29.22 22.57 9.55
CA ASN A 7 -29.63 23.53 8.52
C ASN A 7 -28.52 23.83 7.49
N ALA A 8 -27.24 23.70 7.84
CA ALA A 8 -26.13 23.87 6.88
C ALA A 8 -25.97 22.67 5.92
N THR A 9 -26.31 21.45 6.36
CA THR A 9 -26.22 20.24 5.54
C THR A 9 -27.29 20.13 4.47
N SER A 10 -28.48 20.72 4.67
CA SER A 10 -29.54 20.76 3.65
C SER A 10 -29.33 21.83 2.55
N ARG A 11 -28.40 22.77 2.78
CA ARG A 11 -28.08 23.89 1.85
C ARG A 11 -27.24 23.47 0.67
N GLY A 12 -27.39 22.39 0.02
CA GLY A 12 -26.60 22.04 -1.17
C GLY A 12 -27.28 21.00 -2.05
N LEU A 13 -28.50 20.59 -1.69
CA LEU A 13 -29.28 19.65 -2.47
C LEU A 13 -30.36 20.42 -3.26
N GLU A 14 -30.32 20.30 -4.57
CA GLU A 14 -31.24 20.94 -5.53
C GLU A 14 -31.87 19.87 -6.45
N PHE A 15 -33.03 20.20 -7.05
CA PHE A 15 -33.72 19.37 -8.03
C PHE A 15 -33.95 20.20 -9.28
N ALA A 16 -33.45 19.74 -10.42
CA ALA A 16 -33.60 20.43 -11.69
C ALA A 16 -33.49 19.45 -12.87
N PRO A 17 -33.98 19.80 -14.07
CA PRO A 17 -33.70 19.04 -15.28
C PRO A 17 -32.19 18.91 -15.54
N PRO A 18 -31.76 17.87 -16.26
CA PRO A 18 -30.33 17.72 -16.60
C PRO A 18 -29.86 18.90 -17.47
N PRO A 19 -28.55 19.25 -17.38
CA PRO A 19 -27.99 20.31 -18.22
C PRO A 19 -28.23 20.05 -19.71
N ALA A 20 -28.50 21.09 -20.51
CA ALA A 20 -28.69 20.95 -21.95
C ALA A 20 -27.48 20.31 -22.66
N SER A 21 -26.28 20.40 -22.09
CA SER A 21 -25.09 19.73 -22.58
C SER A 21 -25.04 18.23 -22.27
N PHE A 22 -25.99 17.72 -21.46
CA PHE A 22 -26.04 16.32 -21.03
C PHE A 22 -27.42 15.72 -21.42
N PRO A 23 -27.59 15.23 -22.65
CA PRO A 23 -28.85 14.60 -23.07
C PRO A 23 -29.06 13.29 -22.31
N VAL A 24 -30.28 13.08 -21.84
CA VAL A 24 -30.71 11.86 -21.12
C VAL A 24 -31.74 11.12 -21.99
N PRO A 25 -31.31 10.34 -23.00
CA PRO A 25 -32.22 9.56 -23.83
C PRO A 25 -32.89 8.45 -23.03
N ALA A 26 -34.07 8.00 -23.48
CA ALA A 26 -34.72 6.81 -22.95
C ALA A 26 -33.79 5.59 -23.07
N ILE A 27 -33.85 4.69 -22.08
CA ILE A 27 -33.09 3.46 -22.09
C ILE A 27 -33.82 2.42 -22.96
N ASP A 28 -33.12 1.96 -23.98
CA ASP A 28 -33.56 0.83 -24.80
C ASP A 28 -32.76 -0.42 -24.40
N THR A 29 -33.47 -1.41 -23.89
CA THR A 29 -32.90 -2.73 -23.53
C THR A 29 -33.41 -3.83 -24.47
N SER A 30 -34.13 -3.48 -25.55
CA SER A 30 -34.62 -4.44 -26.52
C SER A 30 -33.41 -5.20 -27.15
N GLY A 31 -33.50 -6.51 -27.14
CA GLY A 31 -32.44 -7.38 -27.66
C GLY A 31 -31.21 -7.56 -26.77
N LEU A 32 -31.19 -7.01 -25.55
CA LEU A 32 -30.13 -7.22 -24.60
C LEU A 32 -30.45 -8.40 -23.66
N ASP A 33 -29.57 -9.38 -23.61
CA ASP A 33 -29.59 -10.38 -22.54
C ASP A 33 -28.89 -9.84 -21.29
N LEU A 34 -29.65 -9.15 -20.42
CA LEU A 34 -29.12 -8.54 -19.20
C LEU A 34 -28.55 -9.57 -18.22
N ARG A 35 -28.98 -10.84 -18.30
CA ARG A 35 -28.42 -11.90 -17.44
C ARG A 35 -26.97 -12.21 -17.80
N SER A 36 -26.58 -12.08 -19.07
CA SER A 36 -25.19 -12.27 -19.50
C SER A 36 -24.24 -11.17 -18.99
N PHE A 37 -24.77 -10.03 -18.53
CA PHE A 37 -24.06 -8.93 -17.90
C PHE A 37 -24.18 -8.91 -16.37
N SER A 38 -24.91 -9.89 -15.80
CA SER A 38 -25.17 -9.92 -14.36
C SER A 38 -23.93 -10.33 -13.56
N SER A 39 -23.70 -9.60 -12.46
CA SER A 39 -22.81 -10.00 -11.37
C SER A 39 -23.54 -9.69 -10.08
N ASP A 40 -23.59 -10.68 -9.17
CA ASP A 40 -24.26 -10.55 -7.86
C ASP A 40 -25.70 -9.99 -7.94
N GLY A 41 -26.44 -10.44 -8.96
CA GLY A 41 -27.83 -10.02 -9.19
C GLY A 41 -28.00 -8.61 -9.77
N VAL A 42 -26.93 -7.98 -10.28
CA VAL A 42 -26.96 -6.63 -10.87
C VAL A 42 -26.35 -6.65 -12.27
N ALA A 43 -27.03 -6.06 -13.24
CA ALA A 43 -26.44 -5.71 -14.55
C ALA A 43 -26.30 -4.19 -14.69
N VAL A 44 -25.09 -3.72 -14.99
CA VAL A 44 -24.84 -2.29 -15.27
C VAL A 44 -25.07 -2.03 -16.74
N ILE A 45 -26.17 -1.35 -17.08
CA ILE A 45 -26.57 -1.02 -18.47
C ILE A 45 -25.75 0.18 -18.96
N LEU A 46 -25.66 1.24 -18.16
CA LEU A 46 -24.95 2.46 -18.52
C LEU A 46 -24.21 3.02 -17.32
N SER A 47 -22.93 3.33 -17.51
CA SER A 47 -22.15 4.19 -16.64
C SER A 47 -21.70 5.40 -17.46
N GLU A 48 -22.28 6.56 -17.22
CA GLU A 48 -22.02 7.77 -17.99
C GLU A 48 -21.58 8.90 -17.06
N ALA A 49 -20.46 9.54 -17.39
CA ALA A 49 -19.93 10.68 -16.66
C ALA A 49 -19.47 11.78 -17.60
N GLN A 50 -19.75 13.03 -17.25
CA GLN A 50 -19.37 14.21 -18.02
C GLN A 50 -18.82 15.31 -17.12
N ALA A 51 -17.74 15.98 -17.54
CA ALA A 51 -17.28 17.25 -16.98
C ALA A 51 -17.49 18.36 -18.00
N ASP A 52 -18.31 19.35 -17.66
CA ASP A 52 -18.44 20.59 -18.43
C ASP A 52 -17.59 21.69 -17.76
N LEU A 53 -16.54 22.15 -18.47
CA LEU A 53 -15.55 23.12 -18.01
C LEU A 53 -15.73 24.49 -18.69
N THR A 54 -16.81 24.66 -19.45
CA THR A 54 -17.05 25.89 -20.26
C THR A 54 -17.70 27.01 -19.46
N GLY A 55 -18.38 26.67 -18.36
CA GLY A 55 -19.03 27.61 -17.47
C GLY A 55 -18.10 28.31 -16.51
N ARG A 56 -18.65 29.15 -15.64
CA ARG A 56 -17.94 29.79 -14.53
C ARG A 56 -17.53 28.79 -13.45
N GLU A 57 -18.38 27.80 -13.22
CA GLU A 57 -18.16 26.69 -12.31
C GLU A 57 -18.11 25.38 -13.11
N ARG A 58 -17.36 24.41 -12.64
CA ARG A 58 -17.35 23.07 -13.20
C ARG A 58 -18.67 22.37 -12.88
N VAL A 59 -19.26 21.71 -13.88
CA VAL A 59 -20.41 20.83 -13.70
C VAL A 59 -19.99 19.40 -14.02
N SER A 60 -20.05 18.53 -13.03
CA SER A 60 -19.76 17.09 -13.18
C SER A 60 -21.07 16.33 -13.11
N THR A 61 -21.54 15.80 -14.26
CA THR A 61 -22.80 15.06 -14.37
C THR A 61 -22.55 13.57 -14.47
N THR A 62 -23.30 12.79 -13.71
CA THR A 62 -23.24 11.32 -13.70
C THR A 62 -24.63 10.74 -13.95
N ARG A 63 -24.69 9.72 -14.83
CA ARG A 63 -25.89 8.89 -15.03
C ARG A 63 -25.47 7.43 -14.86
N LEU A 64 -26.18 6.72 -14.00
CA LEU A 64 -25.95 5.29 -13.74
C LEU A 64 -27.27 4.54 -13.94
N VAL A 65 -27.26 3.57 -14.87
CA VAL A 65 -28.44 2.73 -15.15
C VAL A 65 -28.09 1.29 -14.80
N ARG A 66 -28.86 0.70 -13.89
CA ARG A 66 -28.68 -0.66 -13.40
C ARG A 66 -29.97 -1.45 -13.46
N ALA A 67 -29.90 -2.72 -13.81
CA ALA A 67 -31.03 -3.65 -13.74
C ALA A 67 -30.85 -4.62 -12.55
N VAL A 68 -31.95 -4.92 -11.88
CA VAL A 68 -32.03 -6.01 -10.90
C VAL A 68 -32.23 -7.31 -11.66
N THR A 69 -31.23 -8.19 -11.67
CA THR A 69 -31.24 -9.45 -12.41
C THR A 69 -31.38 -10.66 -11.49
N GLY A 70 -31.35 -10.46 -10.18
CA GLY A 70 -31.52 -11.47 -9.15
C GLY A 70 -31.74 -10.86 -7.77
N HIS A 71 -32.22 -11.66 -6.83
CA HIS A 71 -32.56 -11.23 -5.48
C HIS A 71 -31.39 -10.55 -4.74
N ASP A 72 -30.17 -11.06 -4.92
CA ASP A 72 -28.97 -10.53 -4.26
C ASP A 72 -28.65 -9.09 -4.71
N GLY A 73 -29.08 -8.71 -5.90
CA GLY A 73 -28.89 -7.36 -6.43
C GLY A 73 -29.82 -6.29 -5.85
N LEU A 74 -30.94 -6.67 -5.22
CA LEU A 74 -31.95 -5.72 -4.74
C LEU A 74 -31.37 -4.66 -3.81
N GLN A 75 -30.64 -5.08 -2.78
CA GLN A 75 -30.07 -4.16 -1.80
C GLN A 75 -29.03 -3.22 -2.41
N SER A 76 -28.22 -3.72 -3.33
CA SER A 76 -27.19 -2.92 -4.01
C SER A 76 -27.81 -1.89 -4.96
N VAL A 77 -28.83 -2.28 -5.74
CA VAL A 77 -29.50 -1.38 -6.68
C VAL A 77 -30.39 -0.36 -5.98
N ALA A 78 -30.99 -0.73 -4.82
CA ALA A 78 -31.85 0.17 -4.06
C ALA A 78 -31.10 1.39 -3.47
N ARG A 79 -29.78 1.30 -3.31
CA ARG A 79 -29.01 2.39 -2.72
C ARG A 79 -28.58 3.41 -3.76
N PHE A 80 -28.87 4.68 -3.46
CA PHE A 80 -28.42 5.83 -4.23
C PHE A 80 -27.76 6.83 -3.28
N ASP A 81 -26.44 6.96 -3.38
CA ASP A 81 -25.58 7.62 -2.39
C ASP A 81 -24.63 8.66 -3.05
N PRO A 82 -25.13 9.71 -3.75
CA PRO A 82 -24.25 10.74 -4.29
C PRO A 82 -23.59 11.54 -3.17
N VAL A 83 -22.29 11.88 -3.37
CA VAL A 83 -21.44 12.53 -2.37
C VAL A 83 -20.95 13.88 -2.91
N PHE A 84 -21.00 14.92 -2.07
CA PHE A 84 -20.51 16.27 -2.41
C PHE A 84 -19.95 16.97 -1.17
N ASP A 85 -19.20 18.06 -1.37
CA ASP A 85 -18.74 18.91 -0.27
C ASP A 85 -19.61 20.18 -0.20
N PRO A 86 -20.50 20.34 0.78
CA PRO A 86 -21.50 21.44 0.82
C PRO A 86 -20.88 22.83 1.02
N ARG A 87 -19.58 22.94 1.27
CA ARG A 87 -18.90 24.24 1.46
C ARG A 87 -18.57 24.94 0.15
N PHE A 88 -18.37 24.18 -0.93
CA PHE A 88 -18.03 24.71 -2.24
C PHE A 88 -18.65 23.91 -3.42
N GLU A 89 -19.42 22.87 -3.12
CA GLU A 89 -20.14 22.08 -4.11
C GLU A 89 -21.64 22.08 -3.83
N ARG A 90 -22.46 21.95 -4.87
CA ARG A 90 -23.90 21.73 -4.82
C ARG A 90 -24.23 20.44 -5.55
N LEU A 91 -25.11 19.64 -4.97
CA LEU A 91 -25.65 18.43 -5.58
C LEU A 91 -26.99 18.74 -6.23
N VAL A 92 -27.13 18.46 -7.51
CA VAL A 92 -28.38 18.62 -8.26
C VAL A 92 -28.85 17.25 -8.71
N ILE A 93 -30.03 16.83 -8.26
CA ILE A 93 -30.67 15.58 -8.67
C ILE A 93 -31.54 15.88 -9.93
N HIS A 94 -31.30 15.11 -10.98
CA HIS A 94 -31.99 15.23 -12.26
C HIS A 94 -33.08 14.17 -12.44
N GLY A 95 -33.07 13.13 -11.64
CA GLY A 95 -34.10 12.09 -11.60
C GLY A 95 -33.54 10.79 -11.01
N VAL A 96 -34.42 10.07 -10.31
CA VAL A 96 -34.23 8.70 -9.83
C VAL A 96 -35.41 7.90 -10.28
N ARG A 97 -35.27 7.20 -11.40
CA ARG A 97 -36.41 6.55 -12.09
C ARG A 97 -36.34 5.04 -11.96
N VAL A 98 -37.45 4.44 -11.57
CA VAL A 98 -37.65 2.99 -11.63
C VAL A 98 -38.47 2.67 -12.87
N ILE A 99 -37.92 1.85 -13.74
CA ILE A 99 -38.57 1.43 -15.00
C ILE A 99 -38.98 -0.03 -14.83
N ARG A 100 -40.29 -0.29 -14.82
CA ARG A 100 -40.90 -1.62 -14.70
C ARG A 100 -41.83 -1.85 -15.89
N ASN A 101 -41.60 -2.91 -16.66
CA ASN A 101 -42.38 -3.25 -17.86
C ASN A 101 -42.49 -2.06 -18.86
N GLY A 102 -41.40 -1.29 -19.02
CA GLY A 102 -41.35 -0.15 -19.91
C GLY A 102 -41.97 1.15 -19.36
N VAL A 103 -42.61 1.11 -18.18
CA VAL A 103 -43.18 2.29 -17.52
C VAL A 103 -42.21 2.88 -16.52
N ALA A 104 -41.83 4.15 -16.66
CA ALA A 104 -40.97 4.87 -15.76
C ALA A 104 -41.76 5.57 -14.65
N ARG A 105 -41.30 5.41 -13.40
CA ARG A 105 -41.79 6.11 -12.21
C ARG A 105 -40.64 6.88 -11.59
N ASP A 106 -40.77 8.18 -11.36
CA ASP A 106 -39.77 9.00 -10.72
C ASP A 106 -39.92 8.94 -9.18
N GLU A 107 -38.89 8.51 -8.50
CA GLU A 107 -38.79 8.40 -7.02
C GLU A 107 -37.97 9.54 -6.42
N GLY A 108 -37.31 10.36 -7.24
CA GLY A 108 -36.43 11.44 -6.83
C GLY A 108 -37.11 12.64 -6.23
N ARG A 109 -37.64 12.52 -5.01
CA ARG A 109 -38.30 13.61 -4.27
C ARG A 109 -37.42 14.10 -3.15
N PRO A 110 -37.44 15.38 -2.75
CA PRO A 110 -36.64 15.92 -1.67
C PRO A 110 -36.72 15.12 -0.36
N GLU A 111 -37.92 14.67 -0.01
CA GLU A 111 -38.24 13.97 1.22
C GLU A 111 -37.67 12.54 1.27
N ALA A 112 -37.26 12.00 0.12
CA ALA A 112 -36.67 10.67 0.00
C ALA A 112 -35.17 10.65 0.33
N PHE A 113 -34.55 11.83 0.49
CA PHE A 113 -33.12 11.94 0.75
C PHE A 113 -32.82 12.28 2.20
N GLU A 114 -31.93 11.49 2.80
CA GLU A 114 -31.34 11.75 4.10
C GLU A 114 -29.91 12.24 3.92
N MET A 115 -29.59 13.39 4.53
CA MET A 115 -28.26 13.99 4.43
C MET A 115 -27.38 13.45 5.55
N MET A 116 -26.42 12.59 5.20
CA MET A 116 -25.53 11.93 6.16
C MET A 116 -24.08 12.40 6.01
N ARG A 117 -23.47 12.80 7.11
CA ARG A 117 -22.02 12.95 7.16
C ARG A 117 -21.39 11.58 7.40
N ARG A 118 -20.84 11.01 6.34
CA ARG A 118 -20.29 9.66 6.35
C ARG A 118 -18.78 9.72 6.13
N GLU A 119 -18.04 9.68 7.23
CA GLU A 119 -16.57 9.70 7.20
C GLU A 119 -16.04 8.32 6.80
N LEU A 120 -15.82 8.10 5.52
CA LEU A 120 -15.40 6.80 4.95
C LEU A 120 -13.95 6.40 5.32
N ASN A 121 -13.16 7.36 5.82
CA ASN A 121 -11.74 7.16 6.15
C ASN A 121 -11.44 7.32 7.64
N LEU A 122 -12.46 7.17 8.50
CA LEU A 122 -12.33 7.36 9.95
C LEU A 122 -11.28 6.44 10.58
N GLU A 123 -11.18 5.19 10.13
CA GLU A 123 -10.16 4.23 10.58
C GLU A 123 -8.72 4.69 10.30
N ARG A 124 -8.55 5.60 9.32
CA ARG A 124 -7.28 6.25 9.00
C ARG A 124 -7.12 7.62 9.67
N ALA A 125 -8.01 7.96 10.61
CA ALA A 125 -8.07 9.27 11.25
C ALA A 125 -8.18 10.43 10.25
N ILE A 126 -8.92 10.26 9.13
CA ILE A 126 -9.16 11.28 8.11
C ILE A 126 -10.62 11.69 8.13
N TYR A 127 -10.84 12.98 8.37
CA TYR A 127 -12.15 13.63 8.34
C TYR A 127 -12.21 14.55 7.12
N ASP A 128 -13.01 14.20 6.10
CA ASP A 128 -13.12 14.98 4.85
C ASP A 128 -14.32 15.95 4.83
N GLY A 129 -15.27 15.76 5.74
CA GLY A 129 -16.44 16.62 5.90
C GLY A 129 -17.41 16.58 4.72
N ARG A 130 -17.30 15.60 3.83
CA ARG A 130 -18.23 15.39 2.72
C ARG A 130 -19.57 14.89 3.25
N VAL A 131 -20.61 15.15 2.49
CA VAL A 131 -21.97 14.74 2.80
C VAL A 131 -22.46 13.78 1.73
N THR A 132 -23.06 12.68 2.17
CA THR A 132 -23.78 11.73 1.33
C THR A 132 -25.26 12.06 1.38
N ALA A 133 -25.88 12.31 0.21
CA ALA A 133 -27.33 12.36 0.10
C ALA A 133 -27.82 10.91 -0.10
N HIS A 134 -28.22 10.29 0.99
CA HIS A 134 -28.63 8.90 1.03
C HIS A 134 -30.11 8.75 0.65
N MET A 135 -30.39 7.82 -0.24
CA MET A 135 -31.77 7.45 -0.62
C MET A 135 -31.86 5.94 -0.77
N ILE A 136 -32.88 5.33 -0.19
CA ILE A 136 -33.32 3.96 -0.48
C ILE A 136 -34.48 4.01 -1.43
N ILE A 137 -34.29 3.43 -2.62
CA ILE A 137 -35.34 3.36 -3.66
C ILE A 137 -36.34 2.27 -3.24
N PRO A 138 -37.62 2.61 -3.04
CA PRO A 138 -38.60 1.66 -2.50
C PRO A 138 -39.13 0.70 -3.58
N ASP A 139 -39.71 -0.43 -3.14
CA ASP A 139 -40.46 -1.42 -3.94
C ASP A 139 -39.73 -1.90 -5.20
N LEU A 140 -38.42 -2.09 -5.12
CA LEU A 140 -37.66 -2.71 -6.20
C LEU A 140 -37.91 -4.21 -6.29
N ARG A 141 -37.97 -4.71 -7.52
CA ARG A 141 -38.19 -6.14 -7.85
C ARG A 141 -37.18 -6.60 -8.89
N GLU A 142 -36.99 -7.91 -8.96
CA GLU A 142 -36.25 -8.52 -10.07
C GLU A 142 -36.89 -8.14 -11.40
N GLY A 143 -36.08 -7.73 -12.35
CA GLY A 143 -36.50 -7.20 -13.66
C GLY A 143 -36.64 -5.66 -13.72
N ASP A 144 -36.64 -4.94 -12.60
CA ASP A 144 -36.65 -3.49 -12.59
C ASP A 144 -35.34 -2.90 -13.08
N ILE A 145 -35.42 -1.76 -13.77
CA ILE A 145 -34.29 -0.96 -14.18
C ILE A 145 -34.33 0.36 -13.40
N VAL A 146 -33.20 0.72 -12.79
CA VAL A 146 -33.03 1.98 -12.07
C VAL A 146 -32.11 2.90 -12.84
N ASP A 147 -32.60 4.10 -13.17
CA ASP A 147 -31.91 5.18 -13.90
C ASP A 147 -31.72 6.38 -12.98
N CYS A 148 -30.53 6.59 -12.46
CA CYS A 148 -30.18 7.71 -11.61
C CYS A 148 -29.32 8.71 -12.36
N CYS A 149 -29.69 9.99 -12.31
CA CYS A 149 -28.94 11.09 -12.94
C CYS A 149 -28.80 12.26 -11.97
N TYR A 150 -27.58 12.75 -11.79
CA TYR A 150 -27.27 13.89 -10.91
C TYR A 150 -26.05 14.66 -11.39
N SER A 151 -25.89 15.90 -10.92
CA SER A 151 -24.67 16.71 -11.09
C SER A 151 -24.13 17.20 -9.78
N VAL A 152 -22.78 17.32 -9.72
CA VAL A 152 -22.09 18.09 -8.69
C VAL A 152 -21.51 19.33 -9.35
N THR A 153 -21.92 20.52 -8.88
CA THR A 153 -21.50 21.82 -9.41
C THR A 153 -20.62 22.53 -8.40
N GLY A 154 -19.51 23.07 -8.85
CA GLY A 154 -18.52 23.74 -8.00
C GLY A 154 -17.17 23.03 -8.00
N GLU A 155 -16.22 23.61 -7.30
CA GLU A 155 -14.86 23.06 -7.17
C GLU A 155 -14.15 23.59 -5.93
N GLN A 156 -13.13 22.85 -5.52
CA GLN A 156 -12.25 23.21 -4.40
C GLN A 156 -11.47 24.50 -4.72
N PRO A 157 -11.68 25.61 -3.96
CA PRO A 157 -11.05 26.91 -4.26
C PRO A 157 -9.52 26.89 -4.21
N SER A 158 -8.93 26.10 -3.33
CA SER A 158 -7.47 25.97 -3.19
C SER A 158 -6.79 25.46 -4.47
N LEU A 159 -7.52 24.79 -5.36
CA LEU A 159 -6.98 24.29 -6.63
C LEU A 159 -6.92 25.36 -7.73
N ARG A 160 -7.47 26.54 -7.51
CA ARG A 160 -7.46 27.69 -8.45
C ARG A 160 -7.82 27.26 -9.88
N GLY A 161 -8.91 26.51 -10.05
CA GLY A 161 -9.41 26.02 -11.34
C GLY A 161 -8.52 24.95 -12.01
N ALA A 162 -7.59 24.33 -11.32
CA ALA A 162 -6.83 23.22 -11.86
C ALA A 162 -7.73 21.99 -12.01
N PHE A 163 -8.05 21.65 -13.25
CA PHE A 163 -8.85 20.48 -13.58
C PHE A 163 -7.96 19.29 -13.91
N SER A 164 -8.26 18.16 -13.29
CA SER A 164 -7.84 16.84 -13.74
C SER A 164 -8.87 15.81 -13.32
N TRP A 165 -9.05 14.81 -14.16
CA TRP A 165 -9.99 13.72 -13.90
C TRP A 165 -9.42 12.39 -14.38
N PHE A 166 -9.66 11.35 -13.58
CA PHE A 166 -9.35 9.97 -13.91
C PHE A 166 -10.66 9.22 -14.17
N PHE A 167 -10.92 8.86 -15.43
CA PHE A 167 -12.11 8.12 -15.83
C PHE A 167 -11.83 6.63 -15.92
N ILE A 168 -12.64 5.84 -15.25
CA ILE A 168 -12.64 4.37 -15.35
C ILE A 168 -13.55 3.99 -16.54
N LEU A 169 -13.01 3.22 -17.47
CA LEU A 169 -13.72 2.75 -18.67
C LEU A 169 -13.97 1.24 -18.64
N GLN A 170 -13.36 0.51 -17.70
CA GLN A 170 -13.52 -0.93 -17.51
C GLN A 170 -13.67 -1.22 -16.00
N TRP A 171 -14.69 -1.94 -15.65
CA TRP A 171 -15.09 -2.21 -14.26
C TRP A 171 -14.80 -3.66 -13.85
N SER A 172 -14.94 -3.96 -12.57
CA SER A 172 -14.88 -5.34 -12.05
C SER A 172 -16.09 -6.20 -12.44
N THR A 173 -17.12 -5.58 -13.00
CA THR A 173 -18.32 -6.23 -13.53
C THR A 173 -18.48 -5.93 -15.02
N ARG A 174 -19.15 -6.80 -15.75
CA ARG A 174 -19.53 -6.50 -17.15
C ARG A 174 -20.47 -5.31 -17.19
N THR A 175 -20.19 -4.37 -18.09
CA THR A 175 -21.02 -3.17 -18.30
C THR A 175 -21.43 -3.13 -19.76
N VAL A 176 -22.74 -2.92 -20.05
CA VAL A 176 -23.21 -2.84 -21.42
C VAL A 176 -22.57 -1.65 -22.13
N GLU A 177 -22.59 -0.47 -21.50
CA GLU A 177 -21.95 0.72 -22.06
C GLU A 177 -21.34 1.61 -20.97
N THR A 178 -20.12 2.09 -21.20
CA THR A 178 -19.48 3.16 -20.40
C THR A 178 -19.16 4.33 -21.31
N ILE A 179 -19.59 5.54 -20.89
CA ILE A 179 -19.37 6.79 -21.63
C ILE A 179 -18.73 7.82 -20.70
N CYS A 180 -17.62 8.41 -21.16
CA CYS A 180 -17.02 9.55 -20.49
C CYS A 180 -16.91 10.73 -21.46
N ARG A 181 -17.25 11.96 -21.00
CA ARG A 181 -17.12 13.17 -21.78
C ARG A 181 -16.42 14.27 -21.01
N VAL A 182 -15.64 15.06 -21.71
CA VAL A 182 -15.14 16.36 -21.24
C VAL A 182 -15.50 17.42 -22.26
N ILE A 183 -16.16 18.48 -21.81
CA ILE A 183 -16.53 19.64 -22.61
C ILE A 183 -15.65 20.80 -22.13
N ALA A 184 -14.88 21.37 -23.04
CA ALA A 184 -13.94 22.45 -22.76
C ALA A 184 -14.09 23.58 -23.80
N ARG A 185 -13.59 24.76 -23.52
CA ARG A 185 -13.43 25.80 -24.52
C ARG A 185 -12.34 25.42 -25.51
N PRO A 186 -12.44 25.81 -26.79
CA PRO A 186 -11.45 25.45 -27.82
C PRO A 186 -10.01 25.94 -27.52
N ASP A 187 -9.88 27.04 -26.77
CA ASP A 187 -8.60 27.63 -26.35
C ASP A 187 -7.93 26.89 -25.17
N GLN A 188 -8.69 26.08 -24.46
CA GLN A 188 -8.18 25.29 -23.34
C GLN A 188 -7.41 24.04 -23.84
N LYS A 189 -6.09 24.08 -23.67
CA LYS A 189 -5.26 22.93 -24.00
C LYS A 189 -5.41 21.83 -22.93
N MET A 190 -5.65 20.60 -23.39
CA MET A 190 -5.82 19.43 -22.54
C MET A 190 -4.64 18.49 -22.71
N LEU A 191 -4.17 17.92 -21.61
CA LEU A 191 -3.31 16.74 -21.59
C LEU A 191 -4.15 15.52 -21.31
N MET A 192 -3.76 14.37 -21.87
CA MET A 192 -4.44 13.11 -21.58
C MET A 192 -3.49 11.93 -21.65
N ARG A 193 -3.72 10.95 -20.77
CA ARG A 193 -3.03 9.68 -20.73
C ARG A 193 -4.07 8.56 -20.78
N ARG A 194 -3.74 7.49 -21.50
CA ARG A 194 -4.60 6.30 -21.65
C ARG A 194 -3.92 5.10 -21.03
N TYR A 195 -4.69 4.29 -20.30
CA TYR A 195 -4.23 3.11 -19.59
C TYR A 195 -4.83 1.84 -20.20
N ALA A 196 -4.09 0.74 -20.16
CA ALA A 196 -4.50 -0.62 -20.54
C ALA A 196 -5.26 -0.69 -21.88
N GLY A 197 -4.78 0.02 -22.90
CA GLY A 197 -5.39 0.01 -24.23
C GLY A 197 -6.73 0.74 -24.30
N ALA A 198 -7.01 1.68 -23.40
CA ALA A 198 -8.19 2.55 -23.51
C ALA A 198 -8.24 3.25 -24.88
N PRO A 199 -9.43 3.39 -25.52
CA PRO A 199 -9.56 4.00 -26.85
C PRO A 199 -9.13 5.47 -26.83
N ALA A 200 -8.77 6.00 -27.98
CA ALA A 200 -8.66 7.46 -28.17
C ALA A 200 -10.06 8.11 -28.09
N PRO A 201 -10.17 9.36 -27.63
CA PRO A 201 -11.43 10.05 -27.64
C PRO A 201 -11.90 10.35 -29.07
N ARG A 202 -13.20 10.29 -29.29
CA ARG A 202 -13.79 11.02 -30.40
C ARG A 202 -13.83 12.50 -30.02
N VAL A 203 -13.24 13.35 -30.85
CA VAL A 203 -13.23 14.81 -30.64
C VAL A 203 -14.16 15.44 -31.64
N GLY A 204 -14.99 16.34 -31.16
CA GLY A 204 -15.90 17.12 -32.00
C GLY A 204 -16.06 18.54 -31.46
N ASP A 205 -16.32 19.48 -32.34
CA ASP A 205 -16.65 20.87 -31.98
C ASP A 205 -18.13 21.12 -32.20
N SER A 206 -18.80 21.70 -31.22
CA SER A 206 -20.26 22.05 -31.31
C SER A 206 -20.53 23.30 -30.48
N ASN A 207 -21.21 24.28 -31.07
CA ASN A 207 -21.61 25.53 -30.40
C ASN A 207 -20.46 26.25 -29.69
N GLY A 208 -19.29 26.34 -30.35
CA GLY A 208 -18.09 26.97 -29.76
C GLY A 208 -17.45 26.20 -28.60
N ARG A 209 -17.76 24.92 -28.43
CA ARG A 209 -17.24 24.03 -27.39
C ARG A 209 -16.56 22.83 -28.04
N ARG A 210 -15.44 22.39 -27.45
CA ARG A 210 -14.74 21.16 -27.83
C ARG A 210 -15.17 20.03 -26.92
N ILE A 211 -15.59 18.90 -27.51
CA ILE A 211 -16.12 17.73 -26.78
C ILE A 211 -15.21 16.54 -27.03
N TYR A 212 -14.64 16.01 -25.96
CA TYR A 212 -13.90 14.75 -25.96
C TYR A 212 -14.82 13.65 -25.45
N THR A 213 -15.00 12.57 -26.21
CA THR A 213 -15.88 11.46 -25.85
C THR A 213 -15.15 10.14 -25.94
N TRP A 214 -15.14 9.39 -24.85
CA TRP A 214 -14.75 7.99 -24.79
C TRP A 214 -16.00 7.15 -24.64
N ARG A 215 -16.06 6.06 -25.38
CA ARG A 215 -17.18 5.13 -25.33
C ARG A 215 -16.65 3.69 -25.42
N VAL A 216 -17.02 2.86 -24.47
CA VAL A 216 -16.70 1.43 -24.43
C VAL A 216 -18.01 0.66 -24.31
N ARG A 217 -18.23 -0.30 -25.23
CA ARG A 217 -19.39 -1.18 -25.23
C ARG A 217 -18.97 -2.60 -24.95
N GLY A 218 -19.65 -3.24 -24.01
CA GLY A 218 -19.32 -4.56 -23.55
C GLY A 218 -17.90 -4.62 -22.95
N GLY A 219 -17.37 -5.77 -22.88
CA GLY A 219 -16.01 -6.04 -22.39
C GLY A 219 -16.02 -6.94 -21.17
N ASP A 220 -14.91 -7.66 -21.03
CA ASP A 220 -14.73 -8.54 -19.90
C ASP A 220 -14.44 -7.71 -18.64
N PRO A 221 -14.89 -8.18 -17.47
CA PRO A 221 -14.56 -7.53 -16.22
C PRO A 221 -13.06 -7.57 -15.98
N TYR A 222 -12.54 -6.52 -15.35
CA TYR A 222 -11.18 -6.48 -14.87
C TYR A 222 -11.15 -6.92 -13.41
N LEU A 223 -10.37 -7.96 -13.12
CA LEU A 223 -10.10 -8.39 -11.75
C LEU A 223 -8.62 -8.11 -11.46
N PRO A 224 -8.31 -7.32 -10.41
CA PRO A 224 -6.93 -7.05 -10.03
C PRO A 224 -6.17 -8.35 -9.75
N GLU A 225 -4.96 -8.45 -10.26
CA GLU A 225 -4.10 -9.59 -9.97
C GLU A 225 -3.44 -9.43 -8.59
N PRO A 226 -3.37 -10.49 -7.78
CA PRO A 226 -2.68 -10.43 -6.50
C PRO A 226 -1.25 -9.95 -6.66
N PHE A 227 -0.78 -9.12 -5.73
CA PHE A 227 0.57 -8.53 -5.74
C PHE A 227 0.88 -7.64 -6.95
N ALA A 228 -0.12 -7.13 -7.67
CA ALA A 228 0.11 -6.04 -8.61
C ALA A 228 0.50 -4.76 -7.84
N PRO A 229 1.50 -3.98 -8.31
CA PRO A 229 1.83 -2.72 -7.66
C PRO A 229 0.64 -1.75 -7.69
N ALA A 230 0.44 -0.96 -6.65
CA ALA A 230 -0.67 0.00 -6.56
C ALA A 230 -0.68 1.06 -7.68
N TRP A 231 0.47 1.31 -8.32
CA TRP A 231 0.59 2.21 -9.47
C TRP A 231 0.22 1.54 -10.82
N SER A 232 0.12 0.20 -10.86
CA SER A 232 -0.28 -0.50 -12.07
C SER A 232 -1.76 -0.32 -12.33
N VAL A 233 -2.10 0.28 -13.45
CA VAL A 233 -3.47 0.42 -13.92
C VAL A 233 -3.72 -0.60 -15.02
N GLY A 234 -4.10 -1.82 -14.63
CA GLY A 234 -4.35 -2.94 -15.54
C GLY A 234 -5.70 -2.88 -16.26
N PHE A 235 -6.56 -1.92 -15.94
CA PHE A 235 -7.88 -1.71 -16.55
C PHE A 235 -7.91 -0.48 -17.48
N LYS A 236 -8.83 -0.49 -18.43
CA LYS A 236 -9.02 0.66 -19.34
C LYS A 236 -9.46 1.88 -18.56
N ALA A 237 -8.62 2.92 -18.57
CA ALA A 237 -8.90 4.21 -17.95
C ALA A 237 -8.27 5.34 -18.76
N VAL A 238 -8.71 6.56 -18.48
CA VAL A 238 -8.18 7.79 -19.08
C VAL A 238 -7.97 8.83 -18.00
N GLU A 239 -6.77 9.38 -17.95
CA GLU A 239 -6.48 10.59 -17.21
C GLU A 239 -6.53 11.79 -18.18
N ILE A 240 -7.23 12.87 -17.80
CA ILE A 240 -7.34 14.09 -18.59
C ILE A 240 -7.32 15.30 -17.67
N GLY A 241 -6.65 16.36 -18.08
CA GLY A 241 -6.57 17.61 -17.32
C GLY A 241 -6.10 18.78 -18.16
N PHE A 242 -6.15 19.99 -17.58
CA PHE A 242 -5.55 21.15 -18.22
C PHE A 242 -4.03 21.00 -18.39
N ALA A 243 -3.51 21.48 -19.52
CA ALA A 243 -2.09 21.47 -19.78
C ALA A 243 -1.36 22.42 -18.80
N ARG A 244 -0.72 21.84 -17.79
CA ARG A 244 0.14 22.53 -16.80
C ARG A 244 1.50 21.85 -16.75
N SER A 245 2.51 22.59 -16.24
CA SER A 245 3.82 22.03 -15.90
C SER A 245 3.89 21.66 -14.41
N TRP A 246 4.84 20.79 -14.05
CA TRP A 246 5.12 20.48 -12.65
C TRP A 246 5.53 21.72 -11.85
N ALA A 247 6.27 22.67 -12.47
CA ALA A 247 6.59 23.96 -11.84
C ALA A 247 5.33 24.75 -11.45
N GLN A 248 4.34 24.84 -12.34
CA GLN A 248 3.08 25.52 -12.04
C GLN A 248 2.29 24.83 -10.92
N ILE A 249 2.39 23.51 -10.80
CA ILE A 249 1.80 22.79 -9.67
C ILE A 249 2.58 23.06 -8.38
N ALA A 250 3.92 23.03 -8.42
CA ALA A 250 4.76 23.36 -7.26
C ALA A 250 4.50 24.77 -6.75
N ASP A 251 4.40 25.77 -7.65
CA ASP A 251 4.12 27.17 -7.29
C ASP A 251 2.76 27.32 -6.59
N LEU A 252 1.73 26.62 -7.08
CA LEU A 252 0.39 26.61 -6.47
C LEU A 252 0.45 26.20 -5.00
N PHE A 253 1.21 25.13 -4.69
CA PHE A 253 1.35 24.64 -3.31
C PHE A 253 2.35 25.45 -2.51
N ARG A 254 3.46 25.88 -3.10
CA ARG A 254 4.48 26.68 -2.41
C ARG A 254 3.89 27.91 -1.74
N ASP A 255 3.06 28.70 -2.44
CA ASP A 255 2.41 29.88 -1.88
C ASP A 255 1.61 29.55 -0.61
N MET A 256 0.87 28.44 -0.60
CA MET A 256 0.07 28.02 0.55
C MET A 256 0.94 27.58 1.74
N TYR A 257 2.02 26.84 1.47
CA TYR A 257 2.87 26.27 2.52
C TYR A 257 3.84 27.30 3.09
N GLU A 258 4.46 28.13 2.25
CA GLU A 258 5.31 29.24 2.72
C GLU A 258 4.50 30.26 3.52
N GLY A 259 3.25 30.54 3.10
CA GLY A 259 2.32 31.35 3.88
C GLY A 259 2.06 30.77 5.28
N ALA A 260 1.86 29.46 5.39
CA ALA A 260 1.64 28.80 6.68
C ALA A 260 2.89 28.81 7.59
N ILE A 261 4.11 28.69 7.00
CA ILE A 261 5.38 28.77 7.72
C ILE A 261 5.65 30.20 8.19
N SER A 262 5.35 31.22 7.35
CA SER A 262 5.68 32.62 7.57
C SER A 262 4.58 33.39 8.31
N ASP A 263 3.50 32.76 8.72
CA ASP A 263 2.39 33.40 9.43
C ASP A 263 2.80 33.81 10.86
N GLY A 264 3.52 34.90 10.95
CA GLY A 264 4.12 35.47 12.15
C GLY A 264 5.46 34.82 12.55
N SER A 265 6.03 35.32 13.67
CA SER A 265 7.24 34.72 14.25
C SER A 265 6.95 33.30 14.75
N PRO A 266 7.94 32.39 14.67
CA PRO A 266 7.80 31.05 15.27
C PRO A 266 7.37 31.16 16.74
N PRO A 267 6.55 30.20 17.24
CA PRO A 267 6.20 30.15 18.65
C PRO A 267 7.46 30.12 19.53
N THR A 268 7.46 30.87 20.62
CA THR A 268 8.63 30.99 21.52
C THR A 268 9.10 29.66 22.04
N GLU A 269 8.15 28.78 22.40
CA GLU A 269 8.43 27.44 22.90
C GLU A 269 9.06 26.55 21.81
N LEU A 270 8.63 26.69 20.55
CA LEU A 270 9.25 25.96 19.44
C LEU A 270 10.69 26.45 19.21
N ALA A 271 10.90 27.78 19.23
CA ALA A 271 12.24 28.35 19.09
C ALA A 271 13.18 27.86 20.20
N ALA A 272 12.70 27.80 21.45
CA ALA A 272 13.47 27.30 22.59
C ALA A 272 13.86 25.80 22.42
N GLU A 273 12.95 24.96 21.93
CA GLU A 273 13.27 23.54 21.63
C GLU A 273 14.35 23.42 20.54
N VAL A 274 14.24 24.24 19.48
CA VAL A 274 15.24 24.27 18.40
C VAL A 274 16.60 24.75 18.91
N GLU A 275 16.64 25.81 19.73
CA GLU A 275 17.86 26.31 20.37
C GLU A 275 18.50 25.24 21.27
N ALA A 276 17.69 24.51 22.05
CA ALA A 276 18.17 23.41 22.90
C ALA A 276 18.80 22.29 22.08
N ILE A 277 18.23 21.93 20.92
CA ILE A 277 18.83 20.96 20.00
C ILE A 277 20.19 21.49 19.48
N CYS A 278 20.23 22.74 19.02
CA CYS A 278 21.45 23.36 18.50
C CYS A 278 22.55 23.47 19.54
N ALA A 279 22.19 23.68 20.81
CA ALA A 279 23.14 23.72 21.92
C ALA A 279 23.75 22.34 22.28
N ARG A 280 22.96 21.26 22.08
CA ARG A 280 23.45 19.89 22.36
C ARG A 280 24.43 19.37 21.33
N THR A 281 24.32 19.78 20.07
CA THR A 281 25.20 19.28 19.00
C THR A 281 25.45 20.35 17.94
N SER A 282 26.69 20.41 17.46
CA SER A 282 27.09 21.20 16.28
C SER A 282 27.00 20.41 14.99
N ASP A 283 26.83 19.07 15.06
CA ASP A 283 26.72 18.21 13.88
C ASP A 283 25.36 18.41 13.20
N ALA A 284 25.38 18.85 11.94
CA ALA A 284 24.18 19.07 11.16
C ALA A 284 23.34 17.80 10.97
N ALA A 285 23.97 16.65 10.79
CA ALA A 285 23.26 15.38 10.63
C ALA A 285 22.51 14.98 11.91
N ALA A 286 23.14 15.18 13.08
CA ALA A 286 22.48 14.95 14.36
C ALA A 286 21.31 15.91 14.59
N ARG A 287 21.46 17.22 14.23
CA ARG A 287 20.36 18.20 14.29
C ARG A 287 19.16 17.81 13.45
N VAL A 288 19.39 17.26 12.26
CA VAL A 288 18.31 16.76 11.39
C VAL A 288 17.51 15.67 12.08
N VAL A 289 18.19 14.67 12.65
CA VAL A 289 17.54 13.54 13.31
C VAL A 289 16.77 13.98 14.56
N GLU A 290 17.37 14.86 15.38
CA GLU A 290 16.70 15.41 16.57
C GLU A 290 15.48 16.27 16.19
N GLY A 291 15.58 17.10 15.13
CA GLY A 291 14.46 17.90 14.62
C GLY A 291 13.32 17.04 14.08
N LEU A 292 13.64 15.96 13.35
CA LEU A 292 12.64 15.00 12.88
C LEU A 292 11.94 14.32 14.05
N ARG A 293 12.68 13.83 15.04
CA ARG A 293 12.14 13.19 16.25
C ARG A 293 11.28 14.15 17.07
N LEU A 294 11.69 15.41 17.21
CA LEU A 294 10.88 16.44 17.86
C LEU A 294 9.48 16.51 17.22
N VAL A 295 9.39 16.56 15.89
CA VAL A 295 8.11 16.62 15.18
C VAL A 295 7.32 15.32 15.36
N GLN A 296 7.95 14.17 15.16
CA GLN A 296 7.31 12.85 15.27
C GLN A 296 6.79 12.54 16.69
N GLN A 297 7.44 13.05 17.73
CA GLN A 297 7.03 12.87 19.12
C GLN A 297 5.97 13.89 19.57
N THR A 298 6.00 15.08 18.97
CA THR A 298 5.13 16.20 19.35
C THR A 298 3.76 16.10 18.70
N LEU A 299 3.70 15.67 17.43
CA LEU A 299 2.49 15.78 16.61
C LEU A 299 1.71 14.45 16.60
N ARG A 300 0.46 14.48 17.06
CA ARG A 300 -0.48 13.38 16.87
C ARG A 300 -1.06 13.46 15.47
N TYR A 301 -0.95 12.38 14.71
CA TYR A 301 -1.52 12.34 13.36
C TYR A 301 -3.05 12.37 13.41
N HIS A 302 -3.62 13.39 12.78
CA HIS A 302 -5.06 13.56 12.66
C HIS A 302 -5.36 14.42 11.43
N ALA A 303 -5.89 13.80 10.38
CA ALA A 303 -6.16 14.51 9.13
C ALA A 303 -7.57 15.11 9.16
N VAL A 304 -7.62 16.44 9.21
CA VAL A 304 -8.85 17.20 9.02
C VAL A 304 -8.81 17.82 7.61
N ALA A 305 -9.24 17.04 6.63
CA ALA A 305 -9.30 17.45 5.22
C ALA A 305 -10.55 18.29 4.89
N ILE A 306 -11.16 18.88 5.91
CA ILE A 306 -12.40 19.65 5.81
C ILE A 306 -12.13 21.00 5.08
N GLY A 307 -12.89 21.31 4.03
CA GLY A 307 -12.75 22.53 3.25
C GLY A 307 -11.42 22.62 2.53
N GLU A 308 -10.75 23.76 2.62
CA GLU A 308 -9.42 23.95 2.06
C GLU A 308 -8.36 23.07 2.73
N GLY A 309 -8.65 22.52 3.93
CA GLY A 309 -7.76 21.63 4.68
C GLY A 309 -7.36 20.34 3.94
N GLY A 310 -8.04 19.96 2.87
CA GLY A 310 -7.59 18.89 1.97
C GLY A 310 -6.26 19.19 1.27
N PHE A 311 -5.94 20.49 1.02
CA PHE A 311 -4.75 20.93 0.29
C PHE A 311 -3.92 21.98 1.03
N ARG A 312 -4.52 22.81 1.88
CA ARG A 312 -3.88 23.90 2.61
C ARG A 312 -3.47 23.45 4.02
N PRO A 313 -2.20 23.62 4.41
CA PRO A 313 -1.79 23.42 5.80
C PRO A 313 -2.33 24.53 6.69
N ARG A 314 -2.40 24.26 7.98
CA ARG A 314 -2.71 25.27 9.00
C ARG A 314 -1.47 26.14 9.30
N ALA A 315 -1.67 27.31 9.88
CA ALA A 315 -0.58 28.18 10.33
C ALA A 315 0.32 27.47 11.36
N LEU A 316 1.63 27.67 11.27
CA LEU A 316 2.64 27.06 12.15
C LEU A 316 2.29 27.21 13.64
N ARG A 317 1.82 28.40 14.06
CA ARG A 317 1.40 28.66 15.43
C ARG A 317 0.25 27.75 15.88
N THR A 318 -0.73 27.56 15.01
CA THR A 318 -1.88 26.69 15.30
C THR A 318 -1.43 25.23 15.41
N ILE A 319 -0.56 24.77 14.49
CA ILE A 319 -0.03 23.40 14.50
C ILE A 319 0.68 23.13 15.84
N TRP A 320 1.58 24.05 16.23
CA TRP A 320 2.36 23.93 17.46
C TRP A 320 1.49 23.94 18.72
N SER A 321 0.50 24.84 18.79
CA SER A 321 -0.37 24.96 19.98
C SER A 321 -1.31 23.78 20.16
N THR A 322 -1.79 23.18 19.05
CA THR A 322 -2.77 22.09 19.09
C THR A 322 -2.15 20.70 19.21
N ARG A 323 -0.88 20.54 18.84
CA ARG A 323 -0.12 19.28 18.91
C ARG A 323 -0.75 18.12 18.12
N TYR A 324 -1.62 18.42 17.16
CA TYR A 324 -2.13 17.43 16.19
C TYR A 324 -2.09 18.02 14.78
N GLY A 325 -2.08 17.16 13.77
CA GLY A 325 -2.09 17.58 12.38
C GLY A 325 -1.93 16.40 11.41
N ASP A 326 -2.04 16.70 10.14
CA ASP A 326 -1.82 15.73 9.07
C ASP A 326 -0.43 15.88 8.40
N CYS A 327 -0.24 15.23 7.25
CA CYS A 327 1.04 15.27 6.53
C CYS A 327 1.48 16.68 6.13
N LYS A 328 0.53 17.57 5.80
CA LYS A 328 0.83 18.96 5.44
C LYS A 328 1.36 19.74 6.65
N ASP A 329 0.67 19.60 7.78
CA ASP A 329 1.00 20.25 9.04
C ASP A 329 2.36 19.75 9.57
N ALA A 330 2.58 18.44 9.53
CA ALA A 330 3.85 17.82 9.92
C ALA A 330 5.01 18.32 9.06
N SER A 331 4.79 18.46 7.74
CA SER A 331 5.80 18.95 6.81
C SER A 331 6.10 20.44 7.01
N VAL A 332 5.08 21.27 7.29
CA VAL A 332 5.25 22.69 7.64
C VAL A 332 6.07 22.83 8.92
N LEU A 333 5.71 22.08 9.97
CA LEU A 333 6.42 22.11 11.25
C LEU A 333 7.87 21.66 11.09
N LEU A 334 8.11 20.53 10.42
CA LEU A 334 9.46 20.00 10.21
C LEU A 334 10.32 20.94 9.36
N THR A 335 9.76 21.50 8.28
CA THR A 335 10.46 22.48 7.44
C THR A 335 10.86 23.70 8.25
N SER A 336 9.97 24.22 9.10
CA SER A 336 10.27 25.36 9.98
C SER A 336 11.37 25.03 10.99
N VAL A 337 11.31 23.87 11.65
CA VAL A 337 12.34 23.39 12.60
C VAL A 337 13.71 23.33 11.95
N LEU A 338 13.81 22.67 10.78
CA LEU A 338 15.07 22.52 10.06
C LEU A 338 15.64 23.87 9.58
N ARG A 339 14.79 24.77 9.08
CA ARG A 339 15.22 26.12 8.63
C ARG A 339 15.72 26.98 9.79
N GLN A 340 15.09 26.90 10.97
CA GLN A 340 15.56 27.59 12.18
C GLN A 340 16.95 27.08 12.64
N MET A 341 17.30 25.83 12.32
CA MET A 341 18.65 25.26 12.55
C MET A 341 19.67 25.66 11.47
N GLY A 342 19.28 26.49 10.49
CA GLY A 342 20.14 26.91 9.37
C GLY A 342 20.27 25.87 8.26
N LEU A 343 19.34 24.92 8.15
CA LEU A 343 19.37 23.86 7.16
C LEU A 343 18.47 24.17 5.96
N GLU A 344 18.89 23.77 4.76
CA GLU A 344 18.12 23.95 3.52
C GLU A 344 17.01 22.88 3.44
N ALA A 345 15.78 23.27 3.77
CA ALA A 345 14.62 22.39 3.76
C ALA A 345 13.43 22.99 3.02
N SER A 346 12.65 22.15 2.35
CA SER A 346 11.40 22.51 1.68
C SER A 346 10.38 21.38 1.78
N CYS A 347 9.09 21.72 1.84
CA CYS A 347 8.05 20.73 1.67
C CYS A 347 8.10 20.12 0.26
N ALA A 348 7.65 18.90 0.13
CA ALA A 348 7.60 18.16 -1.14
C ALA A 348 6.34 17.29 -1.23
N LEU A 349 5.68 17.30 -2.38
CA LEU A 349 4.50 16.47 -2.66
C LEU A 349 4.93 15.11 -3.18
N VAL A 350 4.25 14.07 -2.73
CA VAL A 350 4.47 12.67 -3.13
C VAL A 350 3.14 11.93 -3.30
N ASN A 351 3.19 10.74 -3.89
CA ASN A 351 2.05 9.84 -3.95
C ASN A 351 2.41 8.49 -3.31
N VAL A 352 1.71 8.13 -2.24
CA VAL A 352 1.99 6.93 -1.45
C VAL A 352 1.82 5.64 -2.24
N GLY A 353 0.75 5.55 -3.06
CA GLY A 353 0.44 4.33 -3.81
C GLY A 353 1.03 4.30 -5.23
N GLN A 354 1.08 5.45 -5.89
CA GLN A 354 1.40 5.55 -7.31
C GLN A 354 2.72 6.28 -7.59
N GLY A 355 3.47 6.59 -6.55
CA GLY A 355 4.66 7.42 -6.65
C GLY A 355 5.76 6.88 -7.57
N ALA A 356 5.89 5.57 -7.73
CA ALA A 356 6.87 4.98 -8.65
C ALA A 356 6.58 5.31 -10.11
N ASP A 357 5.31 5.50 -10.50
CA ASP A 357 4.87 5.84 -11.86
C ASP A 357 4.51 7.33 -12.03
N LEU A 358 4.68 8.14 -10.99
CA LEU A 358 4.25 9.55 -10.95
C LEU A 358 4.82 10.40 -12.10
N HIS A 359 6.03 10.10 -12.55
CA HIS A 359 6.68 10.80 -13.68
C HIS A 359 5.93 10.64 -15.01
N ASN A 360 5.07 9.64 -15.12
CA ASN A 360 4.21 9.40 -16.27
C ASN A 360 2.83 10.03 -16.14
N PHE A 361 2.45 10.58 -14.99
CA PHE A 361 1.15 11.23 -14.80
C PHE A 361 1.11 12.59 -15.49
N ILE A 362 -0.08 13.05 -15.82
CA ILE A 362 -0.25 14.44 -16.25
C ILE A 362 -0.03 15.36 -15.04
N PRO A 363 0.68 16.51 -15.20
CA PRO A 363 0.89 17.44 -14.10
C PRO A 363 -0.45 17.96 -13.55
N SER A 364 -0.72 17.61 -12.29
CA SER A 364 -1.99 17.90 -11.64
C SER A 364 -1.83 17.96 -10.12
N PRO A 365 -2.57 18.81 -9.39
CA PRO A 365 -2.62 18.76 -7.93
C PRO A 365 -3.10 17.41 -7.38
N ARG A 366 -3.96 16.71 -8.11
CA ARG A 366 -4.54 15.42 -7.72
C ARG A 366 -3.60 14.24 -7.96
N ALA A 367 -2.45 14.45 -8.60
CA ALA A 367 -1.40 13.45 -8.73
C ALA A 367 -0.74 13.11 -7.38
N PHE A 368 -0.97 13.93 -6.35
CA PHE A 368 -0.36 13.80 -5.03
C PHE A 368 -1.41 13.54 -3.95
N ASN A 369 -1.03 12.75 -2.95
CA ASN A 369 -1.89 12.42 -1.80
C ASN A 369 -1.15 12.48 -0.46
N HIS A 370 0.14 12.88 -0.46
CA HIS A 370 0.94 13.00 0.75
C HIS A 370 1.98 14.12 0.60
N CYS A 371 2.46 14.62 1.75
CA CYS A 371 3.49 15.65 1.83
C CYS A 371 4.60 15.21 2.79
N ILE A 372 5.83 15.42 2.37
CA ILE A 372 7.06 15.14 3.12
C ILE A 372 8.01 16.34 3.04
N VAL A 373 9.20 16.23 3.63
CA VAL A 373 10.21 17.29 3.60
C VAL A 373 11.43 16.81 2.84
N ARG A 374 11.87 17.61 1.85
CA ARG A 374 13.19 17.52 1.25
C ARG A 374 14.17 18.33 2.07
N LEU A 375 15.23 17.70 2.53
CA LEU A 375 16.40 18.35 3.13
C LEU A 375 17.58 18.22 2.19
N ARG A 376 18.29 19.33 1.92
CA ARG A 376 19.56 19.30 1.18
C ARG A 376 20.71 19.50 2.16
N LEU A 377 21.58 18.50 2.27
CA LEU A 377 22.74 18.55 3.15
C LEU A 377 23.96 17.96 2.43
N ASN A 378 25.07 18.72 2.40
CA ASN A 378 26.33 18.32 1.75
C ASN A 378 26.14 17.86 0.29
N GLY A 379 25.26 18.55 -0.48
CA GLY A 379 24.97 18.24 -1.88
C GLY A 379 24.07 17.04 -2.11
N ARG A 380 23.61 16.37 -1.04
CA ARG A 380 22.70 15.21 -1.10
C ARG A 380 21.30 15.60 -0.63
N ASP A 381 20.29 15.00 -1.27
CA ASP A 381 18.89 15.13 -0.84
C ASP A 381 18.54 13.99 0.14
N TYR A 382 17.85 14.37 1.22
CA TYR A 382 17.22 13.47 2.19
C TYR A 382 15.73 13.72 2.20
N TRP A 383 14.95 12.65 2.34
CA TRP A 383 13.50 12.68 2.30
C TRP A 383 12.94 12.26 3.66
N LEU A 384 12.38 13.23 4.39
CA LEU A 384 11.98 13.07 5.78
C LEU A 384 10.45 13.14 5.90
N ASP A 385 9.87 12.17 6.61
CA ASP A 385 8.43 12.10 6.83
C ASP A 385 8.09 12.29 8.31
N GLY A 386 7.58 13.47 8.65
CA GLY A 386 7.19 13.83 10.01
C GLY A 386 5.94 13.12 10.53
N THR A 387 5.22 12.39 9.66
CA THR A 387 4.00 11.64 10.06
C THR A 387 4.29 10.24 10.56
N ARG A 388 5.52 9.73 10.35
CA ARG A 388 5.91 8.42 10.84
C ARG A 388 5.99 8.41 12.37
N PRO A 389 5.80 7.25 13.02
CA PRO A 389 6.20 7.09 14.41
C PRO A 389 7.68 7.45 14.60
N PRO A 390 8.11 7.82 15.82
CA PRO A 390 9.49 8.17 16.08
C PRO A 390 10.46 7.12 15.54
N GLN A 391 11.39 7.57 14.67
CA GLN A 391 12.36 6.71 13.99
C GLN A 391 13.68 6.68 14.75
N SER A 392 14.35 5.54 14.70
CA SER A 392 15.70 5.37 15.18
C SER A 392 16.74 5.44 14.06
N GLY A 393 18.01 5.51 14.41
CA GLY A 393 19.15 5.67 13.51
C GLY A 393 19.75 7.07 13.60
N ASP A 394 21.03 7.19 13.26
CA ASP A 394 21.60 8.44 12.80
C ASP A 394 21.12 8.74 11.35
N LEU A 395 21.51 9.87 10.78
CA LEU A 395 21.05 10.26 9.43
C LEU A 395 21.44 9.25 8.32
N ALA A 396 22.52 8.49 8.52
CA ALA A 396 22.98 7.47 7.57
C ALA A 396 22.14 6.17 7.65
N HIS A 397 21.61 5.87 8.84
CA HIS A 397 20.83 4.65 9.12
C HIS A 397 19.31 4.91 9.23
N LEU A 398 18.89 6.18 9.21
CA LEU A 398 17.49 6.58 9.21
C LEU A 398 16.78 6.05 7.97
N THR A 399 15.60 5.47 8.18
CA THR A 399 14.75 5.01 7.07
C THR A 399 14.18 6.22 6.34
N GLN A 400 14.65 6.47 5.11
CA GLN A 400 14.15 7.54 4.25
C GLN A 400 12.70 7.28 3.80
N ALA A 401 11.94 8.36 3.54
CA ALA A 401 10.64 8.26 2.91
C ALA A 401 10.80 7.87 1.43
N ARG A 402 10.15 6.76 1.01
CA ARG A 402 10.34 6.15 -0.32
C ARG A 402 9.03 6.11 -1.08
N PHE A 403 8.78 7.15 -1.85
CA PHE A 403 7.56 7.28 -2.64
C PHE A 403 7.83 7.39 -4.16
N GLY A 404 8.99 6.91 -4.61
CA GLY A 404 9.37 6.91 -6.03
C GLY A 404 9.78 8.30 -6.53
N TRP A 405 8.83 9.20 -6.72
CA TRP A 405 9.07 10.57 -7.18
C TRP A 405 8.46 11.58 -6.23
N ALA A 406 9.11 12.72 -6.09
CA ALA A 406 8.64 13.86 -5.31
C ALA A 406 8.64 15.14 -6.14
N LEU A 407 7.73 16.07 -5.83
CA LEU A 407 7.71 17.42 -6.36
C LEU A 407 8.08 18.39 -5.23
N PRO A 408 9.34 18.88 -5.13
CA PRO A 408 9.71 19.87 -4.15
C PRO A 408 8.98 21.19 -4.38
N MET A 409 8.55 21.87 -3.32
CA MET A 409 7.90 23.17 -3.40
C MET A 409 8.96 24.30 -3.44
N ILE A 410 9.73 24.33 -4.53
CA ILE A 410 10.76 25.33 -4.81
C ILE A 410 10.47 26.00 -6.16
N PRO A 411 11.08 27.17 -6.46
CA PRO A 411 10.95 27.79 -7.79
C PRO A 411 11.39 26.85 -8.91
N ASP A 412 10.71 26.89 -10.07
CA ASP A 412 11.00 26.11 -11.27
C ASP A 412 11.14 24.61 -11.02
N ALA A 413 10.40 24.08 -10.05
CA ALA A 413 10.48 22.70 -9.64
C ALA A 413 10.08 21.72 -10.75
N THR A 414 10.79 20.62 -10.80
CA THR A 414 10.43 19.42 -11.56
C THR A 414 10.31 18.21 -10.63
N LEU A 415 9.74 17.12 -11.11
CA LEU A 415 9.77 15.87 -10.36
C LEU A 415 11.20 15.40 -10.15
N VAL A 416 11.51 15.01 -8.93
CA VAL A 416 12.82 14.46 -8.52
C VAL A 416 12.63 13.01 -8.11
N ALA A 417 13.44 12.13 -8.67
CA ALA A 417 13.44 10.72 -8.24
C ALA A 417 13.99 10.60 -6.81
N ILE A 418 13.30 9.82 -6.00
CA ILE A 418 13.80 9.44 -4.68
C ILE A 418 14.65 8.20 -4.85
N GLU A 419 15.97 8.37 -4.78
CA GLU A 419 16.92 7.29 -4.97
C GLU A 419 16.72 6.17 -3.92
N PRO A 420 16.68 4.92 -4.34
CA PRO A 420 16.57 3.80 -3.42
C PRO A 420 17.86 3.67 -2.57
N PRO A 421 17.75 3.31 -1.27
CA PRO A 421 18.91 3.09 -0.44
C PRO A 421 19.77 1.93 -0.97
N PRO A 422 21.06 1.86 -0.56
CA PRO A 422 21.89 0.71 -0.84
C PRO A 422 21.26 -0.60 -0.35
N LEU A 423 21.54 -1.69 -1.05
CA LEU A 423 21.12 -3.02 -0.62
C LEU A 423 21.80 -3.40 0.69
N THR A 424 21.03 -3.55 1.74
CA THR A 424 21.50 -3.95 3.07
C THR A 424 20.79 -5.21 3.55
N VAL A 425 21.41 -5.92 4.51
CA VAL A 425 20.76 -7.02 5.21
C VAL A 425 19.78 -6.43 6.21
N ILE A 426 18.48 -6.52 5.92
CA ILE A 426 17.42 -5.98 6.79
C ILE A 426 16.96 -6.99 7.84
N ARG A 427 17.18 -8.29 7.60
CA ARG A 427 16.84 -9.37 8.54
C ARG A 427 17.93 -10.43 8.50
N GLU A 428 18.43 -10.76 9.67
CA GLU A 428 19.42 -11.83 9.88
C GLU A 428 18.93 -12.73 11.01
N VAL A 429 18.82 -14.02 10.72
CA VAL A 429 18.46 -15.03 11.70
C VAL A 429 19.69 -15.92 11.94
N VAL A 430 20.08 -16.09 13.19
CA VAL A 430 21.13 -17.01 13.60
C VAL A 430 20.51 -18.04 14.53
N GLU A 431 20.57 -19.30 14.12
CA GLU A 431 20.12 -20.45 14.91
C GLU A 431 21.33 -21.28 15.31
N ARG A 432 21.47 -21.60 16.60
CA ARG A 432 22.49 -22.50 17.12
C ARG A 432 21.86 -23.73 17.70
N TRP A 433 22.06 -24.83 17.02
CA TRP A 433 21.54 -26.15 17.37
C TRP A 433 22.63 -26.95 18.13
N THR A 434 22.29 -27.45 19.33
CA THR A 434 23.16 -28.34 20.09
C THR A 434 22.43 -29.67 20.30
N PHE A 435 22.90 -30.70 19.64
CA PHE A 435 22.34 -32.04 19.74
C PHE A 435 22.92 -32.79 20.96
N PRO A 436 22.04 -33.42 21.76
CA PRO A 436 22.46 -34.19 22.92
C PRO A 436 23.15 -35.50 22.51
N ARG A 437 23.98 -36.07 23.41
CA ARG A 437 24.56 -37.39 23.18
C ARG A 437 23.53 -38.51 23.25
N ASP A 438 22.56 -38.37 24.14
CA ASP A 438 21.42 -39.26 24.29
C ASP A 438 20.33 -38.86 23.29
N ALA A 439 20.03 -39.75 22.36
CA ALA A 439 19.05 -39.49 21.28
C ALA A 439 17.61 -39.33 21.78
N ALA A 440 17.29 -39.65 23.03
CA ALA A 440 15.98 -39.48 23.64
C ALA A 440 15.80 -38.13 24.30
N ARG A 441 16.87 -37.35 24.48
CA ARG A 441 16.80 -36.01 25.07
C ARG A 441 16.49 -34.95 24.02
N ALA A 442 15.91 -33.85 24.48
CA ALA A 442 15.66 -32.68 23.68
C ALA A 442 16.96 -32.05 23.16
N ALA A 443 16.94 -31.49 21.95
CA ALA A 443 18.01 -30.64 21.45
C ALA A 443 17.83 -29.20 21.96
N ARG A 444 18.94 -28.47 22.11
CA ARG A 444 18.90 -27.05 22.45
C ARG A 444 18.95 -26.22 21.15
N LEU A 445 18.09 -25.22 21.07
CA LEU A 445 18.05 -24.22 20.02
C LEU A 445 18.17 -22.83 20.65
N ASP A 446 19.23 -22.10 20.28
CA ASP A 446 19.38 -20.67 20.59
C ASP A 446 19.16 -19.88 19.30
N CYS A 447 18.15 -19.01 19.28
CA CYS A 447 17.79 -18.15 18.16
C CYS A 447 18.17 -16.69 18.43
N SER A 448 18.61 -16.00 17.37
CA SER A 448 18.85 -14.56 17.38
C SER A 448 18.34 -13.97 16.07
N THR A 449 17.31 -13.14 16.13
CA THR A 449 16.75 -12.45 14.96
C THR A 449 17.09 -10.97 15.03
N THR A 450 17.97 -10.51 14.14
CA THR A 450 18.35 -9.09 14.01
C THR A 450 17.60 -8.44 12.86
N SER A 451 16.82 -7.44 13.17
CA SER A 451 16.14 -6.55 12.22
C SER A 451 16.92 -5.25 12.08
N ARG A 452 17.00 -4.68 10.86
CA ARG A 452 17.70 -3.41 10.58
C ARG A 452 16.83 -2.50 9.72
N SER A 453 17.09 -1.18 9.76
CA SER A 453 16.39 -0.16 8.98
C SER A 453 14.87 -0.18 9.28
N TRP A 454 14.01 -0.05 8.27
CA TRP A 454 12.57 -0.06 8.43
C TRP A 454 12.03 -1.31 9.17
N ARG A 455 12.69 -2.45 9.03
CA ARG A 455 12.33 -3.67 9.75
C ARG A 455 12.60 -3.54 11.26
N ALA A 456 13.66 -2.83 11.65
CA ALA A 456 13.92 -2.50 13.06
C ALA A 456 12.84 -1.57 13.62
N ASP A 457 12.42 -0.55 12.85
CA ASP A 457 11.33 0.34 13.24
C ASP A 457 9.99 -0.43 13.44
N GLU A 458 9.71 -1.42 12.59
CA GLU A 458 8.57 -2.33 12.76
C GLU A 458 8.70 -3.21 14.01
N THR A 459 9.88 -3.79 14.22
CA THR A 459 10.13 -4.67 15.38
C THR A 459 9.99 -3.89 16.69
N ARG A 460 10.50 -2.65 16.78
CA ARG A 460 10.29 -1.78 17.97
C ARG A 460 8.82 -1.57 18.27
N ARG A 461 8.03 -1.22 17.24
CA ARG A 461 6.58 -1.04 17.41
C ARG A 461 5.87 -2.31 17.89
N LEU A 462 6.30 -3.47 17.43
CA LEU A 462 5.75 -4.73 17.92
C LEU A 462 6.09 -4.95 19.40
N VAL A 463 7.32 -4.65 19.81
CA VAL A 463 7.77 -4.75 21.21
C VAL A 463 7.08 -3.71 22.10
N GLU A 464 6.88 -2.47 21.62
CA GLU A 464 6.22 -1.40 22.36
C GLU A 464 4.71 -1.62 22.53
N ASN A 465 4.05 -2.20 21.54
CA ASN A 465 2.59 -2.35 21.51
C ASN A 465 2.09 -3.72 22.02
N ARG A 466 2.98 -4.64 22.37
CA ARG A 466 2.62 -5.97 22.87
C ARG A 466 3.40 -6.30 24.14
N ASP A 467 2.78 -7.11 24.98
CA ASP A 467 3.50 -7.78 26.05
C ASP A 467 4.60 -8.67 25.43
N LEU A 468 5.82 -8.59 25.96
CA LEU A 468 6.95 -9.35 25.45
C LEU A 468 6.73 -10.87 25.55
N SER A 469 6.00 -11.33 26.55
CA SER A 469 5.62 -12.74 26.69
C SER A 469 4.68 -13.17 25.56
N ALA A 470 3.67 -12.36 25.24
CA ALA A 470 2.77 -12.64 24.12
C ALA A 470 3.49 -12.61 22.75
N LEU A 471 4.51 -11.76 22.61
CA LEU A 471 5.36 -11.75 21.43
C LEU A 471 6.21 -13.03 21.36
N ALA A 472 6.81 -13.45 22.47
CA ALA A 472 7.58 -14.69 22.58
C ALA A 472 6.72 -15.92 22.22
N ASP A 473 5.48 -15.97 22.71
CA ASP A 473 4.52 -17.03 22.36
C ASP A 473 4.28 -17.11 20.85
N LEU A 474 4.10 -15.98 20.16
CA LEU A 474 3.93 -15.95 18.70
C LEU A 474 5.14 -16.53 17.94
N TYR A 475 6.35 -16.18 18.36
CA TYR A 475 7.58 -16.68 17.75
C TYR A 475 7.76 -18.17 18.02
N ARG A 476 7.53 -18.60 19.28
CA ARG A 476 7.56 -20.02 19.67
C ARG A 476 6.54 -20.84 18.85
N ASP A 477 5.28 -20.42 18.79
CA ASP A 477 4.22 -21.11 18.05
C ASP A 477 4.56 -21.24 16.55
N GLN A 478 5.22 -20.22 15.98
CA GLN A 478 5.70 -20.29 14.60
C GLN A 478 6.82 -21.32 14.45
N LEU A 479 7.81 -21.33 15.33
CA LEU A 479 8.90 -22.31 15.33
C LEU A 479 8.38 -23.72 15.55
N GLU A 480 7.39 -23.93 16.43
CA GLU A 480 6.74 -25.23 16.65
C GLU A 480 6.07 -25.78 15.39
N ARG A 481 5.38 -24.89 14.65
CA ARG A 481 4.79 -25.27 13.35
C ARG A 481 5.88 -25.63 12.31
N ASP A 482 6.94 -24.81 12.23
CA ASP A 482 7.99 -25.01 11.23
C ASP A 482 8.83 -26.25 11.52
N LEU A 483 9.04 -26.59 12.80
CA LEU A 483 9.80 -27.76 13.24
C LEU A 483 8.91 -29.02 13.44
N ASN A 484 7.61 -28.86 13.45
CA ASN A 484 6.65 -29.91 13.83
C ASN A 484 7.01 -30.57 15.17
N SER A 485 7.36 -29.75 16.17
CA SER A 485 7.85 -30.21 17.46
C SER A 485 7.48 -29.20 18.56
N ASN A 486 7.23 -29.70 19.78
CA ASN A 486 7.00 -28.82 20.93
C ASN A 486 8.32 -28.19 21.38
N LEU A 487 8.24 -26.90 21.72
CA LEU A 487 9.35 -26.13 22.23
C LEU A 487 9.11 -25.73 23.69
N ARG A 488 10.07 -26.03 24.56
CA ARG A 488 10.07 -25.56 25.93
C ARG A 488 11.07 -24.41 26.07
N GLU A 489 10.59 -23.27 26.48
CA GLU A 489 11.42 -22.09 26.74
C GLU A 489 12.46 -22.38 27.83
N ILE A 490 13.73 -22.01 27.60
CA ILE A 490 14.82 -22.09 28.55
C ILE A 490 15.00 -20.78 29.30
N SER A 491 14.87 -19.67 28.59
CA SER A 491 14.97 -18.31 29.13
C SER A 491 13.98 -17.37 28.43
N PRO A 492 13.45 -16.36 29.12
CA PRO A 492 12.57 -15.38 28.51
C PRO A 492 13.21 -14.70 27.30
N MET A 493 12.38 -14.31 26.32
CA MET A 493 12.81 -13.52 25.19
C MET A 493 13.54 -12.25 25.65
N ALA A 494 14.72 -11.99 25.10
CA ALA A 494 15.49 -10.77 25.34
C ALA A 494 15.50 -9.87 24.11
N VAL A 495 15.45 -8.55 24.35
CA VAL A 495 15.48 -7.52 23.31
C VAL A 495 16.74 -6.69 23.49
N GLU A 496 17.54 -6.59 22.43
CA GLU A 496 18.69 -5.69 22.35
C GLU A 496 18.41 -4.64 21.27
N ASP A 497 18.32 -3.36 21.66
CA ASP A 497 18.06 -2.25 20.75
C ASP A 497 19.30 -1.36 20.61
N SER A 498 19.79 -1.20 19.38
CA SER A 498 20.81 -0.24 19.01
C SER A 498 20.19 0.91 18.22
N ALA A 499 19.77 1.94 18.95
CA ALA A 499 19.08 3.08 18.36
C ALA A 499 19.92 3.82 17.31
N SER A 500 21.24 3.97 17.48
CA SER A 500 22.10 4.67 16.51
C SER A 500 22.27 3.87 15.21
N ALA A 501 22.44 2.55 15.30
CA ALA A 501 22.58 1.67 14.13
C ALA A 501 21.23 1.32 13.48
N ASN A 502 20.11 1.77 14.05
CA ASN A 502 18.76 1.35 13.69
C ASN A 502 18.63 -0.17 13.53
N SER A 503 18.98 -0.91 14.61
CA SER A 503 18.86 -2.36 14.65
C SER A 503 18.26 -2.84 15.96
N VAL A 504 17.42 -3.89 15.86
CA VAL A 504 16.81 -4.58 17.01
C VAL A 504 17.10 -6.07 16.89
N THR A 505 17.59 -6.67 17.96
CA THR A 505 17.84 -8.11 18.04
C THR A 505 16.94 -8.73 19.09
N LEU A 506 16.17 -9.74 18.68
CA LEU A 506 15.41 -10.61 19.58
C LEU A 506 16.21 -11.89 19.80
N ARG A 507 16.34 -12.32 21.08
CA ARG A 507 17.03 -13.56 21.45
C ARG A 507 16.10 -14.50 22.18
N GLU A 508 16.15 -15.76 21.81
CA GLU A 508 15.27 -16.82 22.31
C GLU A 508 16.09 -18.10 22.53
N SER A 509 15.73 -18.89 23.53
CA SER A 509 16.37 -20.17 23.81
C SER A 509 15.32 -21.23 24.13
N TYR A 510 15.42 -22.38 23.47
CA TYR A 510 14.44 -23.47 23.56
C TYR A 510 15.08 -24.84 23.72
N GLU A 511 14.38 -25.73 24.43
CA GLU A 511 14.53 -27.18 24.29
C GLU A 511 13.50 -27.66 23.27
N VAL A 512 13.97 -28.38 22.24
CA VAL A 512 13.16 -28.94 21.15
C VAL A 512 13.02 -30.46 21.38
N GLU A 513 11.82 -30.89 21.77
CA GLU A 513 11.60 -32.26 22.26
C GLU A 513 11.85 -33.34 21.20
N ARG A 514 11.45 -33.07 19.97
CA ARG A 514 11.54 -34.02 18.84
C ARG A 514 12.32 -33.43 17.67
N ALA A 515 13.46 -32.82 17.97
CA ALA A 515 14.32 -32.26 16.92
C ALA A 515 14.75 -33.31 15.88
N MET A 516 14.75 -34.60 16.25
CA MET A 516 15.13 -35.69 15.37
C MET A 516 14.02 -36.72 15.26
N VAL A 517 13.58 -37.04 14.05
CA VAL A 517 12.53 -37.99 13.75
C VAL A 517 13.13 -39.40 13.49
N PRO A 518 12.60 -40.50 14.09
CA PRO A 518 13.07 -41.84 13.80
C PRO A 518 12.76 -42.23 12.33
N ILE A 519 13.75 -42.75 11.62
CA ILE A 519 13.61 -43.33 10.26
C ILE A 519 13.85 -44.83 10.23
N SER A 520 14.60 -45.35 11.23
CA SER A 520 14.74 -46.80 11.49
C SER A 520 15.07 -47.00 12.99
N SER A 521 15.24 -48.27 13.39
CA SER A 521 15.62 -48.60 14.77
C SER A 521 16.97 -47.98 15.20
N ASP A 522 17.88 -47.80 14.26
CA ASP A 522 19.25 -47.30 14.48
C ASP A 522 19.52 -45.92 13.85
N ARG A 523 18.49 -45.21 13.28
CA ARG A 523 18.68 -43.91 12.63
C ARG A 523 17.63 -42.91 13.02
N ARG A 524 18.07 -41.65 13.12
CA ARG A 524 17.22 -40.45 13.28
C ARG A 524 17.56 -39.43 12.20
N ARG A 525 16.55 -38.71 11.76
CA ARG A 525 16.70 -37.61 10.81
C ARG A 525 16.38 -36.29 11.48
N PHE A 526 17.26 -35.33 11.35
CA PHE A 526 16.98 -33.93 11.56
C PHE A 526 16.62 -33.30 10.22
N VAL A 527 15.58 -32.44 10.20
CA VAL A 527 15.22 -31.64 9.04
C VAL A 527 14.91 -30.24 9.54
N SER A 528 15.49 -29.24 8.93
CA SER A 528 15.13 -27.85 9.11
C SER A 528 14.85 -27.22 7.77
N PHE A 529 13.68 -26.64 7.63
CA PHE A 529 13.30 -25.87 6.45
C PHE A 529 13.66 -24.41 6.65
N ASP A 530 14.20 -23.77 5.62
CA ASP A 530 14.39 -22.34 5.65
C ASP A 530 13.24 -21.64 4.93
N ASP A 531 12.43 -20.93 5.70
CA ASP A 531 11.39 -20.09 5.16
C ASP A 531 11.89 -18.65 4.95
N ILE A 532 13.03 -18.49 4.26
CA ILE A 532 13.51 -17.16 3.86
C ILE A 532 12.62 -16.54 2.76
N VAL A 533 11.83 -17.36 2.06
CA VAL A 533 10.99 -16.95 0.93
C VAL A 533 9.73 -16.24 1.40
N ARG A 534 8.88 -16.88 2.21
CA ARG A 534 7.55 -16.35 2.58
C ARG A 534 7.58 -14.98 3.24
N PRO A 535 8.47 -14.69 4.21
CA PRO A 535 8.51 -13.35 4.82
C PRO A 535 9.15 -12.29 3.92
N ASN A 536 9.72 -12.69 2.78
CA ASN A 536 10.48 -11.77 1.93
C ASN A 536 9.96 -11.68 0.49
N LEU A 537 9.18 -12.60 -0.01
CA LEU A 537 8.74 -12.62 -1.40
C LEU A 537 7.27 -13.06 -1.51
N PRO A 538 6.47 -12.44 -2.39
CA PRO A 538 5.09 -12.85 -2.62
C PRO A 538 5.03 -14.23 -3.28
N ILE A 539 4.11 -15.07 -2.84
CA ILE A 539 3.78 -16.32 -3.51
C ILE A 539 2.66 -16.04 -4.50
N ILE A 540 2.91 -16.26 -5.78
CA ILE A 540 1.97 -16.00 -6.86
C ILE A 540 1.37 -17.28 -7.43
N ASP A 541 0.11 -17.20 -7.88
CA ASP A 541 -0.61 -18.31 -8.49
C ASP A 541 0.01 -18.75 -9.82
N ALA A 542 -0.29 -19.98 -10.21
CA ALA A 542 0.02 -20.49 -11.54
C ALA A 542 -0.87 -19.79 -12.59
N GLY A 543 -0.30 -19.52 -13.76
CA GLY A 543 -1.02 -18.91 -14.88
C GLY A 543 -0.30 -17.72 -15.49
N PRO A 544 -0.80 -17.23 -16.63
CA PRO A 544 -0.28 -16.02 -17.27
C PRO A 544 -0.65 -14.79 -16.46
N ARG A 545 0.24 -13.81 -16.44
CA ARG A 545 -0.01 -12.50 -15.82
C ARG A 545 -0.03 -11.38 -16.85
N ARG A 546 -0.81 -10.36 -16.54
CA ARG A 546 -0.91 -9.12 -17.32
C ARG A 546 -0.29 -7.93 -16.57
N GLU A 547 -0.25 -8.03 -15.23
CA GLU A 547 0.28 -6.97 -14.37
C GLU A 547 1.63 -7.34 -13.78
N PRO A 548 2.48 -6.34 -13.51
CA PRO A 548 3.75 -6.55 -12.82
C PRO A 548 3.56 -7.21 -11.44
N ILE A 549 4.65 -7.77 -10.89
CA ILE A 549 4.67 -8.37 -9.57
C ILE A 549 5.41 -7.43 -8.63
N ALA A 550 4.75 -6.90 -7.63
CA ALA A 550 5.39 -6.11 -6.58
C ALA A 550 6.15 -7.05 -5.62
N LEU A 551 7.46 -6.91 -5.59
CA LEU A 551 8.32 -7.64 -4.66
C LEU A 551 8.50 -6.89 -3.32
N GLY A 552 8.06 -5.63 -3.26
CA GLY A 552 8.34 -4.72 -2.16
C GLY A 552 9.75 -4.13 -2.23
N GLU A 553 10.24 -3.58 -1.11
CA GLU A 553 11.51 -2.87 -1.09
C GLU A 553 12.73 -3.74 -1.40
N ARG A 554 13.74 -3.14 -2.02
CA ARG A 554 15.05 -3.76 -2.26
C ARG A 554 15.70 -4.14 -0.93
N ARG A 555 16.19 -5.39 -0.81
CA ARG A 555 16.71 -5.91 0.45
C ARG A 555 17.58 -7.12 0.30
N ARG A 556 18.30 -7.43 1.39
CA ARG A 556 18.88 -8.75 1.64
C ARG A 556 18.31 -9.33 2.93
N ALA A 557 18.17 -10.65 2.97
CA ALA A 557 17.84 -11.41 4.16
C ALA A 557 18.81 -12.59 4.26
N MET A 558 19.10 -13.02 5.49
CA MET A 558 20.04 -14.13 5.72
C MET A 558 19.56 -14.98 6.90
N THR A 559 19.70 -16.29 6.76
CA THR A 559 19.58 -17.24 7.85
C THR A 559 20.89 -18.03 7.94
N HIS A 560 21.48 -18.08 9.13
CA HIS A 560 22.67 -18.82 9.42
C HIS A 560 22.39 -19.83 10.53
N ARG A 561 22.63 -21.13 10.26
CA ARG A 561 22.40 -22.22 11.20
C ARG A 561 23.71 -22.90 11.54
N GLU A 562 24.09 -22.88 12.80
CA GLU A 562 25.20 -23.64 13.33
C GLU A 562 24.70 -24.92 14.00
N PHE A 563 25.29 -26.02 13.67
CA PHE A 563 24.96 -27.34 14.23
C PHE A 563 26.15 -27.90 15.04
N SER A 564 25.93 -28.23 16.32
CA SER A 564 26.90 -28.83 17.18
C SER A 564 26.49 -30.27 17.50
N PHE A 565 27.30 -31.25 17.08
CA PHE A 565 27.06 -32.66 17.24
C PHE A 565 27.89 -33.26 18.36
N PRO A 566 27.38 -34.27 19.10
CA PRO A 566 28.12 -34.92 20.22
C PRO A 566 29.28 -35.78 19.73
N SER A 567 29.30 -36.19 18.47
CA SER A 567 30.30 -37.02 17.82
C SER A 567 30.71 -36.45 16.48
N THR A 568 31.78 -36.99 15.89
CA THR A 568 32.21 -36.62 14.54
C THR A 568 31.15 -37.02 13.53
N VAL A 569 30.71 -36.04 12.72
CA VAL A 569 29.73 -36.21 11.65
C VAL A 569 30.38 -35.72 10.38
N TYR A 570 30.09 -36.35 9.25
CA TYR A 570 30.61 -35.91 7.97
C TYR A 570 29.57 -36.10 6.88
N PHE A 571 29.29 -35.04 6.15
CA PHE A 571 28.68 -35.06 4.81
C PHE A 571 29.37 -34.02 3.92
N PRO A 572 29.29 -34.18 2.58
CA PRO A 572 29.95 -33.28 1.67
C PRO A 572 29.47 -31.83 1.87
N PRO A 573 30.37 -30.84 1.89
CA PRO A 573 29.95 -29.45 1.81
C PRO A 573 29.36 -29.16 0.43
N TRP A 574 28.47 -28.16 0.38
CA TRP A 574 27.93 -27.65 -0.88
C TRP A 574 27.79 -26.13 -0.86
N ASP A 575 27.77 -25.53 -2.03
CA ASP A 575 27.54 -24.11 -2.21
C ASP A 575 26.84 -23.93 -3.55
N GLU A 576 25.61 -23.47 -3.52
CA GLU A 576 24.79 -23.29 -4.71
C GLU A 576 24.25 -21.86 -4.78
N THR A 577 24.32 -21.25 -5.98
CA THR A 577 23.70 -19.97 -6.26
C THR A 577 22.54 -20.16 -7.23
N ILE A 578 21.36 -19.80 -6.76
CA ILE A 578 20.13 -19.85 -7.52
C ILE A 578 19.82 -18.43 -8.02
N ARG A 579 19.76 -18.26 -9.34
CA ARG A 579 19.45 -16.96 -9.94
C ARG A 579 18.02 -16.95 -10.47
N GLY A 580 17.34 -15.82 -10.27
CA GLY A 580 15.98 -15.54 -10.70
C GLY A 580 15.89 -14.30 -11.57
N PRO A 581 14.68 -13.97 -12.05
CA PRO A 581 14.45 -12.77 -12.86
C PRO A 581 14.68 -11.49 -12.05
N GLY A 582 14.94 -10.38 -12.75
CA GLY A 582 15.15 -9.07 -12.11
C GLY A 582 16.38 -9.00 -11.22
N GLY A 583 17.35 -9.93 -11.39
CA GLY A 583 18.54 -10.00 -10.55
C GLY A 583 18.32 -10.65 -9.17
N LEU A 584 17.17 -11.30 -8.95
CA LEU A 584 16.94 -12.11 -7.74
C LEU A 584 18.04 -13.16 -7.61
N GLU A 585 18.59 -13.31 -6.41
CA GLU A 585 19.62 -14.29 -6.13
C GLU A 585 19.41 -14.88 -4.73
N ALA A 586 19.45 -16.21 -4.64
CA ALA A 586 19.58 -16.92 -3.39
C ALA A 586 20.88 -17.74 -3.41
N ARG A 587 21.64 -17.72 -2.33
CA ARG A 587 22.80 -18.60 -2.14
C ARG A 587 22.54 -19.50 -0.95
N VAL A 588 22.70 -20.78 -1.17
CA VAL A 588 22.55 -21.83 -0.16
C VAL A 588 23.86 -22.57 -0.03
N SER A 589 24.40 -22.67 1.18
CA SER A 589 25.68 -23.32 1.39
C SER A 589 25.70 -24.09 2.71
N PHE A 590 26.45 -25.17 2.74
CA PHE A 590 26.83 -25.89 3.95
C PHE A 590 28.33 -26.12 3.98
N ALA A 591 28.93 -25.82 5.13
CA ALA A 591 30.37 -26.00 5.36
C ALA A 591 30.62 -26.57 6.78
N TRP A 592 31.70 -27.34 6.94
CA TRP A 592 32.16 -27.76 8.23
C TRP A 592 33.06 -26.70 8.86
N LEU A 593 32.75 -26.31 10.09
CA LEU A 593 33.60 -25.42 10.92
C LEU A 593 34.73 -26.24 11.61
N ASP A 594 34.40 -27.46 12.02
CA ASP A 594 35.33 -28.47 12.54
C ASP A 594 34.69 -29.86 12.41
N ARG A 595 35.29 -30.88 13.07
CA ARG A 595 34.81 -32.27 12.98
C ARG A 595 33.45 -32.53 13.62
N ARG A 596 32.91 -31.57 14.39
CA ARG A 596 31.62 -31.70 15.10
C ARG A 596 30.68 -30.54 14.87
N ARG A 597 31.13 -29.51 14.21
CA ARG A 597 30.29 -28.33 13.95
C ARG A 597 30.19 -28.06 12.45
N GLY A 598 28.96 -27.92 11.99
CA GLY A 598 28.65 -27.52 10.63
C GLY A 598 27.87 -26.21 10.62
N ALA A 599 27.96 -25.47 9.53
CA ALA A 599 27.20 -24.26 9.30
C ALA A 599 26.44 -24.33 7.97
N HIS A 600 25.14 -24.06 8.04
CA HIS A 600 24.26 -23.91 6.87
C HIS A 600 23.86 -22.45 6.74
N THR A 601 24.02 -21.86 5.58
CA THR A 601 23.67 -20.46 5.34
C THR A 601 22.76 -20.37 4.13
N VAL A 602 21.66 -19.64 4.29
CA VAL A 602 20.78 -19.24 3.19
C VAL A 602 20.74 -17.72 3.16
N SER A 603 21.05 -17.15 2.02
CA SER A 603 20.92 -15.70 1.80
C SER A 603 20.03 -15.42 0.59
N LEU A 604 19.22 -14.38 0.70
CA LEU A 604 18.33 -13.91 -0.36
C LEU A 604 18.65 -12.45 -0.65
N THR A 605 18.85 -12.13 -1.93
CA THR A 605 19.02 -10.77 -2.44
C THR A 605 17.86 -10.42 -3.36
N VAL A 606 17.14 -9.34 -3.02
CA VAL A 606 16.03 -8.77 -3.80
C VAL A 606 16.46 -7.38 -4.27
N PRO A 607 17.09 -7.25 -5.45
CA PRO A 607 17.65 -5.99 -5.93
C PRO A 607 16.65 -5.10 -6.67
N THR A 608 15.45 -5.61 -6.96
CA THR A 608 14.38 -4.89 -7.65
C THR A 608 13.09 -4.91 -6.83
N GLU A 609 12.28 -3.89 -7.00
CA GLU A 609 10.97 -3.76 -6.30
C GLU A 609 9.83 -4.41 -7.09
N VAL A 610 10.05 -4.63 -8.40
CA VAL A 610 8.99 -5.07 -9.32
C VAL A 610 9.58 -5.99 -10.38
N LEU A 611 8.81 -6.99 -10.79
CA LEU A 611 9.08 -7.83 -11.95
C LEU A 611 8.03 -7.59 -13.05
N ALA A 612 8.45 -7.66 -14.31
CA ALA A 612 7.54 -7.60 -15.43
C ALA A 612 6.63 -8.84 -15.51
N PRO A 613 5.43 -8.73 -16.11
CA PRO A 613 4.45 -9.83 -16.15
C PRO A 613 4.98 -11.10 -16.82
N ASP A 614 5.80 -10.98 -17.88
CA ASP A 614 6.43 -12.07 -18.63
C ASP A 614 7.47 -12.85 -17.80
N GLN A 615 7.96 -12.27 -16.73
CA GLN A 615 8.92 -12.89 -15.81
C GLN A 615 8.26 -13.80 -14.76
N ALA A 616 6.93 -13.88 -14.69
CA ALA A 616 6.20 -14.63 -13.67
C ALA A 616 6.55 -16.14 -13.67
N GLY A 617 6.74 -16.74 -14.85
CA GLY A 617 7.13 -18.17 -14.96
C GLY A 617 8.51 -18.42 -14.36
N ALA A 618 9.50 -17.59 -14.73
CA ALA A 618 10.86 -17.70 -14.20
C ALA A 618 10.92 -17.41 -12.70
N TYR A 619 10.07 -16.50 -12.23
CA TYR A 619 9.94 -16.19 -10.80
C TYR A 619 9.41 -17.37 -9.99
N ARG A 620 8.36 -18.06 -10.43
CA ARG A 620 7.86 -19.28 -9.77
C ARG A 620 8.93 -20.38 -9.69
N THR A 621 9.62 -20.63 -10.79
CA THR A 621 10.74 -21.58 -10.82
C THR A 621 11.85 -21.20 -9.83
N PHE A 622 12.15 -19.90 -9.71
CA PHE A 622 13.10 -19.44 -8.70
C PHE A 622 12.63 -19.74 -7.28
N LEU A 623 11.36 -19.40 -6.95
CA LEU A 623 10.79 -19.68 -5.62
C LEU A 623 10.84 -21.16 -5.27
N GLU A 624 10.40 -22.03 -6.21
CA GLU A 624 10.43 -23.48 -6.03
C GLU A 624 11.84 -24.02 -5.77
N ARG A 625 12.83 -23.52 -6.52
CA ARG A 625 14.22 -23.93 -6.32
C ARG A 625 14.76 -23.48 -4.96
N VAL A 626 14.52 -22.23 -4.57
CA VAL A 626 14.96 -21.73 -3.26
C VAL A 626 14.29 -22.50 -2.13
N PHE A 627 13.01 -22.79 -2.25
CA PHE A 627 12.27 -23.57 -1.26
C PHE A 627 12.80 -25.00 -1.12
N ASN A 628 13.08 -25.65 -2.26
CA ASN A 628 13.58 -27.03 -2.26
C ASN A 628 15.04 -27.15 -1.81
N GLN A 629 15.87 -26.16 -2.04
CA GLN A 629 17.31 -26.20 -1.73
C GLN A 629 17.66 -25.50 -0.41
N GLY A 630 16.77 -24.63 0.12
CA GLY A 630 16.96 -23.95 1.40
C GLY A 630 16.87 -24.86 2.64
N ALA A 631 16.41 -26.09 2.46
CA ALA A 631 16.32 -27.05 3.54
C ALA A 631 17.65 -27.78 3.80
N VAL A 632 17.86 -28.16 5.04
CA VAL A 632 19.00 -29.03 5.44
C VAL A 632 18.48 -30.26 6.17
N ALA A 633 19.02 -31.43 5.83
CA ALA A 633 18.67 -32.70 6.46
C ALA A 633 19.92 -33.52 6.79
N PHE A 634 19.92 -34.14 7.98
CA PHE A 634 20.99 -35.01 8.43
C PHE A 634 20.43 -36.34 8.93
N ASP A 635 21.03 -37.45 8.51
CA ASP A 635 20.76 -38.78 9.06
C ASP A 635 21.84 -39.14 10.05
N LEU A 636 21.47 -39.33 11.32
CA LEU A 636 22.38 -39.67 12.42
C LEU A 636 22.10 -41.11 12.86
N ARG A 637 23.19 -41.89 13.06
CA ARG A 637 23.13 -43.24 13.61
C ARG A 637 23.00 -43.22 15.12
N ILE A 638 22.25 -44.21 15.64
CA ILE A 638 22.12 -44.47 17.06
C ILE A 638 22.71 -45.82 17.37
N ARG A 639 23.57 -45.89 18.39
CA ARG A 639 24.05 -47.14 18.97
C ARG A 639 23.91 -47.08 20.47
N ASN A 640 23.22 -48.06 21.07
CA ASN A 640 22.93 -48.12 22.51
C ASN A 640 22.32 -46.80 23.04
N GLY A 641 21.31 -46.25 22.32
CA GLY A 641 20.66 -45.00 22.69
C GLY A 641 21.47 -43.73 22.45
N ARG A 642 22.70 -43.81 21.97
CA ARG A 642 23.59 -42.67 21.76
C ARG A 642 23.81 -42.36 20.29
N LEU A 643 23.84 -41.07 19.97
CA LEU A 643 24.22 -40.58 18.64
C LEU A 643 25.74 -40.85 18.45
N VAL A 644 26.09 -41.64 17.45
CA VAL A 644 27.47 -42.11 17.27
C VAL A 644 28.12 -41.55 16.02
N ASP A 645 27.50 -41.64 14.84
CA ASP A 645 28.06 -41.17 13.57
C ASP A 645 26.95 -40.78 12.60
N ALA A 646 27.29 -39.95 11.60
CA ALA A 646 26.47 -39.87 10.40
C ALA A 646 26.90 -40.95 9.40
N ALA A 647 26.02 -41.80 8.99
CA ALA A 647 26.26 -42.68 7.85
C ALA A 647 25.90 -41.91 6.59
N GLY A 648 26.93 -41.64 5.75
CA GLY A 648 26.80 -41.24 4.36
C GLY A 648 25.46 -40.66 3.95
N GLY A 649 25.20 -39.39 4.29
CA GLY A 649 24.13 -38.59 3.69
C GLY A 649 24.67 -38.04 2.39
N GLY A 650 24.49 -38.76 1.29
CA GLY A 650 24.49 -38.12 -0.01
C GLY A 650 23.33 -37.13 -0.02
N GLN A 651 23.42 -36.07 -0.80
CA GLN A 651 22.23 -35.34 -1.20
C GLN A 651 21.18 -36.37 -1.63
N THR A 652 20.21 -36.63 -0.77
CA THR A 652 19.05 -37.39 -1.23
C THR A 652 18.38 -36.50 -2.21
N PRO A 653 18.21 -36.88 -3.48
CA PRO A 653 17.49 -36.03 -4.43
C PRO A 653 16.11 -35.79 -3.83
N TRP A 654 15.85 -34.56 -3.44
CA TRP A 654 14.61 -34.11 -2.79
C TRP A 654 13.35 -34.41 -3.60
N GLY A 655 13.49 -34.77 -4.89
CA GLY A 655 12.40 -35.17 -5.76
C GLY A 655 11.52 -36.32 -5.24
N ALA A 656 12.02 -37.15 -4.32
CA ALA A 656 11.26 -38.28 -3.77
C ALA A 656 10.53 -37.94 -2.43
N ILE A 657 10.99 -36.92 -1.69
CA ILE A 657 10.38 -36.53 -0.40
C ILE A 657 9.52 -35.27 -0.56
N ALA A 658 9.91 -34.35 -1.42
CA ALA A 658 9.20 -33.11 -1.70
C ALA A 658 7.79 -33.34 -2.30
N SER A 659 7.58 -34.44 -3.07
CA SER A 659 6.27 -34.71 -3.65
C SER A 659 5.16 -34.96 -2.60
N CYS A 660 5.48 -35.48 -1.43
CA CYS A 660 4.47 -35.72 -0.38
C CYS A 660 4.26 -34.49 0.55
N VAL A 661 5.30 -33.69 0.83
CA VAL A 661 5.21 -32.58 1.79
C VAL A 661 4.83 -31.27 1.11
N VAL A 662 5.34 -30.99 -0.09
CA VAL A 662 5.01 -29.76 -0.85
C VAL A 662 3.57 -29.79 -1.36
N ILE A 663 3.05 -30.96 -1.77
CA ILE A 663 1.63 -31.09 -2.15
C ILE A 663 0.72 -30.90 -0.94
N THR A 664 1.09 -31.37 0.25
CA THR A 664 0.30 -31.19 1.48
C THR A 664 0.34 -29.75 1.97
N LEU A 665 1.47 -29.03 1.85
CA LEU A 665 1.61 -27.61 2.23
C LEU A 665 0.94 -26.66 1.22
N LEU A 666 0.98 -26.95 -0.08
CA LEU A 666 0.24 -26.19 -1.11
C LEU A 666 -1.29 -26.39 -1.00
N VAL A 667 -1.75 -27.58 -0.58
CA VAL A 667 -3.16 -27.83 -0.31
C VAL A 667 -3.61 -27.20 1.00
N ALA A 668 -2.79 -27.19 2.05
CA ALA A 668 -3.09 -26.51 3.31
C ALA A 668 -3.14 -24.97 3.17
N ALA A 669 -2.30 -24.37 2.31
CA ALA A 669 -2.35 -22.94 2.00
C ALA A 669 -3.63 -22.54 1.22
N ARG A 670 -4.21 -23.45 0.44
CA ARG A 670 -5.51 -23.22 -0.22
C ARG A 670 -6.69 -23.24 0.75
N CYS A 671 -6.60 -23.97 1.86
CA CYS A 671 -7.68 -24.05 2.86
C CYS A 671 -7.60 -22.94 3.92
N ALA A 672 -6.45 -22.27 4.09
CA ALA A 672 -6.25 -21.20 5.08
C ALA A 672 -6.44 -19.77 4.53
N GLY A 673 -6.64 -19.62 3.20
CA GLY A 673 -6.84 -18.32 2.53
C GLY A 673 -8.29 -17.97 2.21
N GLY A 674 -9.24 -18.72 2.73
CA GLY A 674 -10.69 -18.52 2.53
C GLY A 674 -11.38 -18.23 3.86
N GLY A 675 -11.18 -16.99 4.38
CA GLY A 675 -11.90 -16.46 5.54
C GLY A 675 -11.84 -14.95 5.55
#